data_3eb91996bfed5f27dbf2d3c68f0c6ad1
#
_entry.id   3eb91996bfed5f27dbf2d3c68f0c6ad1
#
_cell.length_a   1.000
_cell.length_b   1.000
_cell.length_c   1.000
_cell.angle_alpha   90.00
_cell.angle_beta   90.00
_cell.angle_gamma   90.00
#
_symmetry.space_group_name_H-M   'P 1'
#
loop_
_entity.id
_entity.type
_entity.pdbx_description
1 polymer ?
#
loop_
_entity_poly.entity_id
_entity_poly.type
_entity_poly.pdbx_seq_one_letter_code
_entity_poly.pdbx_strand_id
1 'polypeptide(L)'
;MLIKRAERQTRRSHLAATVGHQATGGLDRRSFLRKSGLVASGLATIGALPLATVRKAEAAGPNLAGATIRKSVCTHCSVGCTVTAEVSNGVWVGQEPSWDSPINRGSHCAKGASVRELVSGERRLKYPMKLTNGQWTRVSWDVAINEIGDQLNALRQKSGGDSVYWLGSAKMTNEGSYLFRKLGAFWGTNNTDHQARICHSTTVTGVANTWGYGAMTNSYTDIRNAKTQIIMGGNPAEAHPVSLQHLIEGAELQKANVVVIDPRLTRTAAHATEYVRIRPGTDIPVLYGMMWHIIKNGWEDKEFIRQRVYGFEDARKEMEKWTPDEVERVSGVPGAQLERVAKMFATQKPSTLIWCMGQTQHTVGTANVRASCMLLLLTGNVGGPGMGANIFRGHDNVQGATDVGLDIVTLPFYYGLAEGAWKHWSRVWEVDYNFLQGRFDSKQIMETPGIPLTRWFDAAILPKDQVAQKDNVRAMFVQGHASNSITRIPESLKGLKALDLLVVADPHPTTWASLAVQAGRKENMYLLPVATQFECKGSRVASNRAMQWGEQIVKPIFESKDDLEVMYLIAKKCGFANEMFKNIKVENNLPEAEDILREMNRGSWSTGYCGQSPERIKSHMAHQADFDMRTQRATTGPNKGDYYGLPWPCWGSPEVKHPGTPLLYNTNLAAMDGGGCFRARFGVEREEKKADGSTVKVNMLAEGSYSKDSEIKDGYPEFTLAVLKKLGWDKDLTEAEMAVINKVNPTTPDAVSWSLDLSGGIQRVALKHGCIPYGNAKARMNAFGLPDPIPVHREPIYSPRIDLIAKYPTLPDAKQFRLPNIGFSVQKAAVEKGIAKQFPLILSSGRLVEYEGGGEETRSNKWLAELQQDMFIEINPADAADRGITDGGWVWVTGAENSSKAKMKALVTERVGKGVAWMPFHFGGWLGGEDLRANYPQGTDPVVLGESANTITSYGYDPATGMQEPKVTLCQIRAA
;
A
#
# COMPACT_ATOMS: atom_id res chain seq x y z
N MET A 1 19.69 -18.63 -10.63
CA MET A 1 19.30 -17.51 -11.52
C MET A 1 18.69 -18.09 -12.79
N LEU A 2 17.36 -18.06 -12.91
CA LEU A 2 16.61 -18.59 -14.05
C LEU A 2 15.95 -17.42 -14.80
N ILE A 3 16.77 -16.63 -15.48
CA ILE A 3 16.25 -15.67 -16.47
C ILE A 3 16.40 -16.33 -17.83
N LYS A 4 15.30 -16.74 -18.41
CA LYS A 4 15.28 -17.31 -19.77
C LYS A 4 14.17 -16.69 -20.57
N ARG A 5 14.47 -16.29 -21.79
CA ARG A 5 13.50 -15.82 -22.75
C ARG A 5 12.47 -16.92 -23.05
N ALA A 6 11.23 -16.57 -23.29
CA ALA A 6 10.15 -17.51 -23.63
C ALA A 6 10.55 -18.50 -24.74
N GLU A 7 11.30 -18.05 -25.75
CA GLU A 7 11.87 -18.88 -26.81
C GLU A 7 12.78 -20.02 -26.29
N ARG A 8 13.55 -19.81 -25.21
CA ARG A 8 14.38 -20.86 -24.63
C ARG A 8 13.58 -21.83 -23.76
N GLN A 9 12.50 -21.40 -23.18
CA GLN A 9 11.60 -22.27 -22.40
C GLN A 9 10.81 -23.19 -23.32
N THR A 10 10.26 -22.65 -24.43
CA THR A 10 9.61 -23.43 -25.47
C THR A 10 10.56 -24.52 -26.00
N ARG A 11 11.84 -24.17 -26.25
CA ARG A 11 12.86 -25.14 -26.68
C ARG A 11 13.14 -26.22 -25.64
N ARG A 12 13.08 -25.91 -24.33
CA ARG A 12 13.29 -26.88 -23.26
C ARG A 12 12.09 -27.82 -23.09
N SER A 13 10.87 -27.33 -23.18
CA SER A 13 9.69 -28.17 -23.12
C SER A 13 9.63 -29.14 -24.31
N HIS A 14 10.00 -28.71 -25.52
CA HIS A 14 10.09 -29.57 -26.69
C HIS A 14 11.20 -30.61 -26.57
N LEU A 15 12.37 -30.26 -26.03
CA LEU A 15 13.44 -31.24 -25.78
C LEU A 15 13.01 -32.27 -24.71
N ALA A 16 12.32 -31.83 -23.65
CA ALA A 16 11.82 -32.74 -22.61
C ALA A 16 10.74 -33.68 -23.16
N ALA A 17 9.85 -33.20 -24.02
CA ALA A 17 8.81 -34.01 -24.67
C ALA A 17 9.39 -34.99 -25.69
N THR A 18 10.41 -34.61 -26.45
CA THR A 18 11.09 -35.47 -27.43
C THR A 18 11.91 -36.56 -26.74
N VAL A 19 12.52 -36.27 -25.59
CA VAL A 19 13.27 -37.23 -24.79
C VAL A 19 12.34 -38.14 -23.98
N GLY A 20 11.17 -37.64 -23.56
CA GLY A 20 10.18 -38.41 -22.77
C GLY A 20 9.49 -39.53 -23.56
N HIS A 21 9.41 -39.45 -24.88
CA HIS A 21 8.76 -40.48 -25.69
C HIS A 21 9.63 -41.75 -25.92
N GLN A 22 10.90 -41.75 -25.50
CA GLN A 22 11.78 -42.93 -25.63
C GLN A 22 12.11 -43.63 -24.31
N ALA A 23 11.48 -43.24 -23.18
CA ALA A 23 11.85 -43.78 -21.87
C ALA A 23 10.64 -44.36 -21.13
N THR A 24 10.13 -45.46 -21.53
CA THR A 24 9.28 -46.35 -20.72
C THR A 24 10.14 -47.30 -19.89
N GLY A 25 10.72 -46.86 -18.83
CA GLY A 25 11.46 -47.67 -17.85
C GLY A 25 11.88 -46.83 -16.70
N GLY A 26 11.55 -47.22 -15.49
CA GLY A 26 11.85 -46.48 -14.26
C GLY A 26 13.34 -46.11 -14.14
N LEU A 27 13.61 -44.89 -13.97
CA LEU A 27 14.94 -44.31 -13.83
C LEU A 27 15.30 -44.18 -12.35
N ASP A 28 16.32 -44.92 -11.92
CA ASP A 28 16.97 -44.67 -10.64
C ASP A 28 17.93 -43.43 -10.70
N ARG A 29 18.32 -42.95 -9.53
CA ARG A 29 19.16 -41.73 -9.39
C ARG A 29 20.53 -41.87 -10.06
N ARG A 30 21.07 -43.08 -10.23
CA ARG A 30 22.35 -43.33 -10.88
C ARG A 30 22.26 -43.33 -12.41
N SER A 31 21.18 -43.86 -12.95
CA SER A 31 20.91 -43.84 -14.39
C SER A 31 20.54 -42.46 -14.87
N PHE A 32 19.88 -41.60 -14.03
CA PHE A 32 19.68 -40.20 -14.32
C PHE A 32 20.98 -39.42 -14.46
N LEU A 33 21.93 -39.60 -13.54
CA LEU A 33 23.24 -38.91 -13.58
C LEU A 33 24.13 -39.39 -14.74
N ARG A 34 24.09 -40.68 -15.12
CA ARG A 34 24.80 -41.19 -16.29
C ARG A 34 24.23 -40.65 -17.62
N LYS A 35 22.90 -40.54 -17.69
CA LYS A 35 22.21 -40.01 -18.90
C LYS A 35 22.33 -38.51 -19.02
N SER A 36 22.44 -37.73 -17.91
CA SER A 36 22.71 -36.30 -17.96
C SER A 36 24.10 -35.96 -18.47
N GLY A 37 25.10 -36.81 -18.27
CA GLY A 37 26.44 -36.69 -18.91
C GLY A 37 26.38 -36.86 -20.43
N LEU A 38 25.56 -37.78 -20.93
CA LEU A 38 25.34 -38.00 -22.38
C LEU A 38 24.52 -36.86 -23.02
N VAL A 39 23.62 -36.22 -22.26
CA VAL A 39 22.85 -35.03 -22.73
C VAL A 39 23.76 -33.81 -22.80
N ALA A 40 24.73 -33.66 -21.90
CA ALA A 40 25.70 -32.54 -21.95
C ALA A 40 26.64 -32.67 -23.17
N SER A 41 27.03 -33.87 -23.55
CA SER A 41 27.82 -34.09 -24.78
C SER A 41 27.01 -34.00 -26.08
N GLY A 42 25.70 -34.33 -26.02
CA GLY A 42 24.73 -34.08 -27.12
C GLY A 42 24.40 -32.62 -27.36
N LEU A 43 24.40 -31.80 -26.31
CA LEU A 43 24.15 -30.35 -26.42
C LEU A 43 25.30 -29.59 -27.12
N ALA A 44 26.53 -30.10 -27.06
CA ALA A 44 27.66 -29.51 -27.78
C ALA A 44 27.58 -29.72 -29.30
N THR A 45 26.88 -30.77 -29.74
CA THR A 45 26.64 -31.06 -31.18
C THR A 45 25.37 -30.36 -31.72
N ILE A 46 24.43 -29.95 -30.86
CA ILE A 46 23.19 -29.23 -31.26
C ILE A 46 23.48 -27.75 -31.64
N GLY A 47 24.60 -27.18 -31.16
CA GLY A 47 25.06 -25.84 -31.54
C GLY A 47 25.41 -25.70 -33.02
N ALA A 48 25.48 -26.80 -33.75
CA ALA A 48 25.80 -26.84 -35.19
C ALA A 48 24.60 -27.10 -36.11
N LEU A 49 23.34 -27.15 -35.56
CA LEU A 49 22.16 -27.31 -36.40
C LEU A 49 21.80 -26.00 -37.12
N PRO A 50 21.47 -26.08 -38.44
CA PRO A 50 21.11 -24.88 -39.19
C PRO A 50 19.93 -24.12 -38.58
N LEU A 51 19.99 -22.80 -38.59
CA LEU A 51 18.94 -21.90 -38.07
C LEU A 51 17.53 -22.21 -38.62
N ALA A 52 17.46 -22.76 -39.83
CA ALA A 52 16.22 -23.14 -40.49
C ALA A 52 15.48 -24.30 -39.81
N THR A 53 16.21 -25.26 -39.19
CA THR A 53 15.62 -26.38 -38.47
C THR A 53 15.10 -25.94 -37.11
N VAL A 54 15.77 -24.98 -36.47
CA VAL A 54 15.33 -24.38 -35.23
C VAL A 54 14.05 -23.57 -35.40
N ARG A 55 13.95 -22.78 -36.48
CA ARG A 55 12.71 -22.05 -36.88
C ARG A 55 11.53 -22.97 -37.18
N LYS A 56 11.79 -24.15 -37.78
CA LYS A 56 10.76 -25.14 -38.06
C LYS A 56 10.25 -25.84 -36.81
N ALA A 57 11.09 -26.02 -35.80
CA ALA A 57 10.70 -26.54 -34.50
C ALA A 57 9.93 -25.49 -33.66
N GLU A 58 10.26 -24.20 -33.82
CA GLU A 58 9.51 -23.09 -33.20
C GLU A 58 8.11 -22.92 -33.79
N ALA A 59 7.96 -23.22 -35.11
CA ALA A 59 6.67 -23.21 -35.79
C ALA A 59 5.77 -24.40 -35.47
N ALA A 60 6.32 -25.45 -34.87
CA ALA A 60 5.61 -26.67 -34.47
C ALA A 60 5.36 -26.74 -32.97
N GLY A 61 5.12 -25.59 -32.28
CA GLY A 61 4.61 -25.53 -30.91
C GLY A 61 3.36 -26.38 -30.71
N PRO A 62 3.03 -26.82 -29.51
CA PRO A 62 1.83 -27.59 -29.28
C PRO A 62 0.66 -26.82 -29.88
N ASN A 63 -0.04 -27.45 -30.81
CA ASN A 63 -1.14 -26.87 -31.54
C ASN A 63 -2.33 -26.74 -30.59
N LEU A 64 -2.27 -25.75 -29.68
CA LEU A 64 -3.42 -25.32 -28.89
C LEU A 64 -4.32 -24.50 -29.81
N ALA A 65 -4.88 -25.18 -30.80
CA ALA A 65 -5.82 -24.59 -31.73
C ALA A 65 -6.92 -23.89 -30.92
N GLY A 66 -6.96 -22.55 -30.98
CA GLY A 66 -7.93 -21.75 -30.24
C GLY A 66 -7.43 -21.20 -28.89
N ALA A 67 -6.18 -21.39 -28.48
CA ALA A 67 -5.64 -20.70 -27.29
C ALA A 67 -5.41 -19.21 -27.58
N THR A 68 -5.90 -18.37 -26.68
CA THR A 68 -5.65 -16.92 -26.70
C THR A 68 -4.68 -16.54 -25.61
N ILE A 69 -3.78 -15.60 -25.91
CA ILE A 69 -2.87 -15.01 -24.94
C ILE A 69 -3.49 -13.75 -24.37
N ARG A 70 -3.52 -13.65 -23.04
CA ARG A 70 -4.01 -12.49 -22.32
C ARG A 70 -2.97 -12.05 -21.28
N LYS A 71 -2.92 -10.75 -21.00
CA LYS A 71 -2.02 -10.18 -20.00
C LYS A 71 -2.80 -9.59 -18.85
N SER A 72 -2.32 -9.84 -17.65
CA SER A 72 -2.84 -9.20 -16.44
C SER A 72 -1.71 -8.89 -15.47
N VAL A 73 -2.06 -8.31 -14.32
CA VAL A 73 -1.10 -7.92 -13.28
C VAL A 73 -1.21 -8.89 -12.10
N CYS A 74 -0.07 -9.33 -11.57
CA CYS A 74 -0.02 -10.15 -10.38
C CYS A 74 -0.62 -9.41 -9.18
N THR A 75 -1.44 -10.09 -8.40
CA THR A 75 -2.28 -9.52 -7.33
C THR A 75 -1.69 -9.61 -5.93
N HIS A 76 -0.45 -10.09 -5.78
CA HIS A 76 0.09 -10.37 -4.45
C HIS A 76 0.89 -9.23 -3.83
N CYS A 77 1.61 -8.43 -4.64
CA CYS A 77 2.34 -7.29 -4.09
C CYS A 77 2.48 -6.16 -5.10
N SER A 78 2.86 -5.00 -4.59
CA SER A 78 2.92 -3.74 -5.33
C SER A 78 4.10 -3.57 -6.29
N VAL A 79 4.83 -4.65 -6.62
CA VAL A 79 5.88 -4.61 -7.65
C VAL A 79 5.28 -4.41 -9.05
N GLY A 80 4.06 -4.93 -9.27
CA GLY A 80 3.37 -4.79 -10.55
C GLY A 80 3.90 -5.76 -11.61
N CYS A 81 4.22 -6.99 -11.24
CA CYS A 81 4.64 -8.02 -12.18
C CYS A 81 3.52 -8.35 -13.17
N THR A 82 3.82 -8.38 -14.46
CA THR A 82 2.87 -8.80 -15.49
C THR A 82 2.86 -10.32 -15.63
N VAL A 83 1.67 -10.87 -15.71
CA VAL A 83 1.38 -12.30 -15.94
C VAL A 83 0.85 -12.45 -17.37
N THR A 84 1.44 -13.38 -18.12
CA THR A 84 0.93 -13.84 -19.40
C THR A 84 0.14 -15.13 -19.20
N ALA A 85 -1.12 -15.15 -19.57
CA ALA A 85 -2.03 -16.27 -19.42
C ALA A 85 -2.39 -16.87 -20.77
N GLU A 86 -2.37 -18.18 -20.87
CA GLU A 86 -2.86 -18.96 -22.00
C GLU A 86 -4.26 -19.47 -21.68
N VAL A 87 -5.23 -19.07 -22.49
CA VAL A 87 -6.65 -19.43 -22.29
C VAL A 87 -7.13 -20.24 -23.48
N SER A 88 -7.61 -21.45 -23.22
CA SER A 88 -8.21 -22.34 -24.23
C SER A 88 -9.64 -22.70 -23.82
N ASN A 89 -10.58 -22.46 -24.70
CA ASN A 89 -12.02 -22.73 -24.46
C ASN A 89 -12.55 -22.12 -23.15
N GLY A 90 -12.09 -20.92 -22.80
CA GLY A 90 -12.51 -20.22 -21.59
C GLY A 90 -11.82 -20.71 -20.31
N VAL A 91 -10.88 -21.65 -20.39
CA VAL A 91 -10.12 -22.19 -19.27
C VAL A 91 -8.69 -21.63 -19.31
N TRP A 92 -8.19 -21.20 -18.16
CA TRP A 92 -6.80 -20.77 -18.00
C TRP A 92 -5.88 -21.99 -17.90
N VAL A 93 -5.23 -22.36 -19.02
CA VAL A 93 -4.46 -23.60 -19.15
C VAL A 93 -2.97 -23.42 -18.88
N GLY A 94 -2.41 -22.25 -19.18
CA GLY A 94 -0.98 -21.99 -19.02
C GLY A 94 -0.70 -20.60 -18.43
N GLN A 95 0.43 -20.46 -17.75
CA GLN A 95 0.87 -19.21 -17.13
C GLN A 95 2.38 -19.05 -17.28
N GLU A 96 2.78 -17.85 -17.69
CA GLU A 96 4.17 -17.44 -17.77
C GLU A 96 4.34 -16.04 -17.14
N PRO A 97 5.54 -15.69 -16.61
CA PRO A 97 5.87 -14.29 -16.36
C PRO A 97 6.03 -13.58 -17.71
N SER A 98 5.55 -12.34 -17.85
CA SER A 98 5.76 -11.60 -19.09
C SER A 98 7.24 -11.26 -19.26
N TRP A 99 7.83 -11.76 -20.34
CA TRP A 99 9.23 -11.57 -20.67
C TRP A 99 9.55 -10.17 -21.18
N ASP A 100 8.59 -9.55 -21.81
CA ASP A 100 8.64 -8.20 -22.37
C ASP A 100 8.29 -7.11 -21.33
N SER A 101 7.84 -7.48 -20.14
CA SER A 101 7.56 -6.51 -19.07
C SER A 101 8.85 -5.85 -18.56
N PRO A 102 8.96 -4.52 -18.55
CA PRO A 102 10.14 -3.83 -18.03
C PRO A 102 10.29 -3.97 -16.51
N ILE A 103 9.25 -4.41 -15.81
CA ILE A 103 9.25 -4.55 -14.36
C ILE A 103 9.79 -5.92 -13.93
N ASN A 104 9.12 -7.00 -14.33
CA ASN A 104 9.47 -8.36 -13.86
C ASN A 104 10.36 -9.15 -14.82
N ARG A 105 10.52 -8.72 -16.07
CA ARG A 105 11.51 -9.25 -17.03
C ARG A 105 11.57 -10.78 -17.07
N GLY A 106 10.42 -11.42 -17.20
CA GLY A 106 10.32 -12.87 -17.22
C GLY A 106 10.57 -13.55 -15.86
N SER A 107 10.37 -12.86 -14.75
CA SER A 107 10.54 -13.42 -13.40
C SER A 107 9.24 -13.46 -12.63
N HIS A 108 9.02 -14.55 -11.89
CA HIS A 108 8.00 -14.67 -10.85
C HIS A 108 8.62 -15.11 -9.52
N CYS A 109 7.99 -14.75 -8.41
CA CYS A 109 8.21 -15.40 -7.11
C CYS A 109 7.24 -16.59 -6.94
N ALA A 110 7.35 -17.30 -5.83
CA ALA A 110 6.46 -18.43 -5.53
C ALA A 110 4.97 -18.04 -5.61
N LYS A 111 4.60 -16.89 -5.04
CA LYS A 111 3.22 -16.38 -5.09
C LYS A 111 2.76 -16.09 -6.54
N GLY A 112 3.59 -15.37 -7.30
CA GLY A 112 3.29 -15.02 -8.70
C GLY A 112 3.19 -16.26 -9.61
N ALA A 113 3.98 -17.30 -9.34
CA ALA A 113 3.94 -18.56 -10.08
C ALA A 113 2.65 -19.36 -9.82
N SER A 114 1.94 -19.10 -8.73
CA SER A 114 0.75 -19.85 -8.30
C SER A 114 -0.57 -19.08 -8.44
N VAL A 115 -0.59 -17.90 -9.06
CA VAL A 115 -1.80 -17.04 -9.12
C VAL A 115 -2.97 -17.71 -9.87
N ARG A 116 -2.72 -18.64 -10.76
CA ARG A 116 -3.78 -19.41 -11.44
C ARG A 116 -4.67 -20.18 -10.45
N GLU A 117 -4.10 -20.64 -9.35
CA GLU A 117 -4.83 -21.37 -8.30
C GLU A 117 -5.89 -20.49 -7.60
N LEU A 118 -5.74 -19.17 -7.63
CA LEU A 118 -6.77 -18.25 -7.10
C LEU A 118 -8.10 -18.40 -7.84
N VAL A 119 -8.04 -18.60 -9.16
CA VAL A 119 -9.25 -18.78 -9.98
C VAL A 119 -9.81 -20.18 -9.80
N SER A 120 -8.97 -21.22 -9.91
CA SER A 120 -9.39 -22.61 -9.91
C SER A 120 -9.52 -23.23 -8.53
N GLY A 121 -9.16 -22.51 -7.45
CA GLY A 121 -9.11 -23.01 -6.08
C GLY A 121 -10.43 -23.59 -5.57
N GLU A 122 -10.38 -24.78 -4.98
CA GLU A 122 -11.55 -25.50 -4.48
C GLU A 122 -12.18 -24.84 -3.24
N ARG A 123 -11.40 -24.01 -2.52
CA ARG A 123 -11.79 -23.38 -1.25
C ARG A 123 -12.58 -22.08 -1.43
N ARG A 124 -12.88 -21.70 -2.66
CA ARG A 124 -13.67 -20.51 -2.96
C ARG A 124 -15.13 -20.66 -2.54
N LEU A 125 -15.73 -19.51 -2.19
CA LEU A 125 -17.19 -19.38 -2.11
C LEU A 125 -17.78 -19.60 -3.51
N LYS A 126 -18.81 -20.45 -3.61
CA LYS A 126 -19.43 -20.83 -4.88
C LYS A 126 -20.75 -20.12 -5.14
N TYR A 127 -21.45 -19.73 -4.09
CA TYR A 127 -22.75 -19.08 -4.11
C TYR A 127 -22.91 -18.22 -2.86
N PRO A 128 -23.86 -17.28 -2.84
CA PRO A 128 -24.15 -16.49 -1.64
C PRO A 128 -24.62 -17.37 -0.47
N MET A 129 -24.13 -17.05 0.71
CA MET A 129 -24.46 -17.78 1.93
C MET A 129 -24.93 -16.83 3.03
N LYS A 130 -25.87 -17.31 3.83
CA LYS A 130 -26.41 -16.60 5.00
C LYS A 130 -26.23 -17.45 6.25
N LEU A 131 -25.84 -16.83 7.34
CA LEU A 131 -25.83 -17.47 8.65
C LEU A 131 -27.23 -17.43 9.24
N THR A 132 -27.80 -18.62 9.51
CA THR A 132 -29.15 -18.82 10.07
C THR A 132 -29.07 -19.80 11.20
N ASN A 133 -29.47 -19.40 12.41
CA ASN A 133 -29.39 -20.25 13.62
C ASN A 133 -27.99 -20.87 13.85
N GLY A 134 -26.90 -20.13 13.48
CA GLY A 134 -25.53 -20.59 13.61
C GLY A 134 -25.06 -21.56 12.51
N GLN A 135 -25.87 -21.79 11.48
CA GLN A 135 -25.53 -22.65 10.34
C GLN A 135 -25.48 -21.86 9.04
N TRP A 136 -24.50 -22.16 8.20
CA TRP A 136 -24.36 -21.55 6.88
C TRP A 136 -25.35 -22.17 5.89
N THR A 137 -26.22 -21.34 5.31
CA THR A 137 -27.23 -21.77 4.34
C THR A 137 -27.03 -21.01 3.02
N ARG A 138 -27.16 -21.72 1.90
CA ARG A 138 -27.14 -21.09 0.57
C ARG A 138 -28.39 -20.24 0.37
N VAL A 139 -28.22 -19.06 -0.20
CA VAL A 139 -29.30 -18.16 -0.67
C VAL A 139 -29.03 -17.75 -2.11
N SER A 140 -30.05 -17.22 -2.80
CA SER A 140 -29.82 -16.59 -4.11
C SER A 140 -29.27 -15.20 -3.95
N TRP A 141 -28.63 -14.67 -5.03
CA TRP A 141 -28.19 -13.28 -5.07
C TRP A 141 -29.33 -12.28 -4.81
N ASP A 142 -30.52 -12.53 -5.41
CA ASP A 142 -31.69 -11.66 -5.22
C ASP A 142 -32.14 -11.61 -3.76
N VAL A 143 -32.19 -12.77 -3.10
CA VAL A 143 -32.51 -12.82 -1.67
C VAL A 143 -31.45 -12.08 -0.86
N ALA A 144 -30.17 -12.36 -1.09
CA ALA A 144 -29.08 -11.72 -0.35
C ALA A 144 -29.11 -10.18 -0.53
N ILE A 145 -29.17 -9.68 -1.75
CA ILE A 145 -29.17 -8.22 -2.04
C ILE A 145 -30.43 -7.55 -1.44
N ASN A 146 -31.59 -8.18 -1.55
CA ASN A 146 -32.82 -7.61 -0.99
C ASN A 146 -32.76 -7.53 0.54
N GLU A 147 -32.41 -8.61 1.21
CA GLU A 147 -32.33 -8.63 2.68
C GLU A 147 -31.24 -7.70 3.22
N ILE A 148 -30.05 -7.68 2.59
CA ILE A 148 -28.97 -6.78 2.97
C ILE A 148 -29.40 -5.31 2.78
N GLY A 149 -29.95 -4.96 1.62
CA GLY A 149 -30.34 -3.60 1.33
C GLY A 149 -31.49 -3.10 2.22
N ASP A 150 -32.45 -3.95 2.55
CA ASP A 150 -33.53 -3.61 3.48
C ASP A 150 -33.00 -3.35 4.89
N GLN A 151 -32.08 -4.18 5.39
CA GLN A 151 -31.44 -3.97 6.69
C GLN A 151 -30.56 -2.71 6.69
N LEU A 152 -29.78 -2.47 5.65
CA LEU A 152 -28.97 -1.24 5.51
C LEU A 152 -29.85 0.02 5.52
N ASN A 153 -30.94 0.03 4.73
CA ASN A 153 -31.87 1.15 4.69
C ASN A 153 -32.56 1.40 6.05
N ALA A 154 -32.98 0.34 6.72
CA ALA A 154 -33.57 0.43 8.06
C ALA A 154 -32.58 1.00 9.10
N LEU A 155 -31.32 0.53 9.08
CA LEU A 155 -30.26 1.07 9.93
C LEU A 155 -29.99 2.54 9.64
N ARG A 156 -29.91 2.92 8.36
CA ARG A 156 -29.68 4.31 7.97
C ARG A 156 -30.81 5.23 8.47
N GLN A 157 -32.06 4.83 8.35
CA GLN A 157 -33.20 5.59 8.85
C GLN A 157 -33.16 5.76 10.37
N LYS A 158 -32.84 4.70 11.09
CA LYS A 158 -32.81 4.66 12.56
C LYS A 158 -31.58 5.37 13.12
N SER A 159 -30.40 5.06 12.60
CA SER A 159 -29.11 5.33 13.22
C SER A 159 -28.21 6.28 12.41
N GLY A 160 -28.65 6.69 11.22
CA GLY A 160 -27.86 7.56 10.32
C GLY A 160 -26.91 6.78 9.40
N GLY A 161 -26.38 7.50 8.40
CA GLY A 161 -25.47 6.91 7.40
C GLY A 161 -24.19 6.34 8.00
N ASP A 162 -23.65 7.01 9.00
CA ASP A 162 -22.39 6.63 9.68
C ASP A 162 -22.48 5.39 10.57
N SER A 163 -23.70 4.86 10.81
CA SER A 163 -23.89 3.57 11.50
C SER A 163 -23.45 2.37 10.66
N VAL A 164 -23.18 2.55 9.38
CA VAL A 164 -22.64 1.55 8.46
C VAL A 164 -21.20 1.86 8.13
N TYR A 165 -20.32 0.90 8.37
CA TYR A 165 -18.91 0.97 8.03
C TYR A 165 -18.64 0.24 6.70
N TRP A 166 -18.07 0.93 5.73
CA TRP A 166 -17.75 0.40 4.40
C TRP A 166 -16.25 0.11 4.32
N LEU A 167 -15.90 -1.16 4.47
CA LEU A 167 -14.50 -1.62 4.45
C LEU A 167 -14.15 -2.19 3.08
N GLY A 168 -13.44 -1.41 2.28
CA GLY A 168 -12.96 -1.83 0.98
C GLY A 168 -11.56 -2.42 0.98
N SER A 169 -10.97 -2.55 -0.19
CA SER A 169 -9.74 -3.29 -0.37
C SER A 169 -8.78 -2.71 -1.39
N ALA A 170 -7.49 -2.85 -1.09
CA ALA A 170 -6.40 -2.69 -2.05
C ALA A 170 -6.28 -3.88 -3.05
N LYS A 171 -7.14 -4.87 -2.95
CA LYS A 171 -7.25 -5.99 -3.92
C LYS A 171 -8.20 -5.68 -5.07
N MET A 172 -9.09 -4.70 -4.89
CA MET A 172 -9.92 -4.19 -5.97
C MET A 172 -9.09 -3.42 -7.00
N THR A 173 -9.59 -3.30 -8.22
CA THR A 173 -9.05 -2.38 -9.23
C THR A 173 -9.18 -0.93 -8.76
N ASN A 174 -8.54 0.01 -9.43
CA ASN A 174 -8.75 1.44 -9.17
C ASN A 174 -10.22 1.81 -9.34
N GLU A 175 -10.86 1.27 -10.36
CA GLU A 175 -12.27 1.46 -10.68
C GLU A 175 -13.16 0.97 -9.53
N GLY A 176 -12.89 -0.22 -9.02
CA GLY A 176 -13.61 -0.78 -7.88
C GLY A 176 -13.41 0.04 -6.61
N SER A 177 -12.17 0.40 -6.29
CA SER A 177 -11.84 1.22 -5.12
C SER A 177 -12.47 2.62 -5.20
N TYR A 178 -12.47 3.23 -6.38
CA TYR A 178 -13.13 4.52 -6.64
C TYR A 178 -14.64 4.45 -6.45
N LEU A 179 -15.27 3.45 -7.06
CA LEU A 179 -16.72 3.24 -6.89
C LEU A 179 -17.10 2.96 -5.45
N PHE A 180 -16.27 2.23 -4.70
CA PHE A 180 -16.53 1.95 -3.30
C PHE A 180 -16.47 3.23 -2.44
N ARG A 181 -15.52 4.12 -2.72
CA ARG A 181 -15.49 5.45 -2.07
C ARG A 181 -16.68 6.31 -2.50
N LYS A 182 -17.04 6.28 -3.79
CA LYS A 182 -18.22 6.97 -4.32
C LYS A 182 -19.51 6.42 -3.69
N LEU A 183 -19.62 5.11 -3.53
CA LEU A 183 -20.72 4.45 -2.82
C LEU A 183 -20.90 5.00 -1.40
N GLY A 184 -19.81 5.13 -0.63
CA GLY A 184 -19.84 5.76 0.69
C GLY A 184 -20.32 7.22 0.65
N ALA A 185 -19.90 8.00 -0.33
CA ALA A 185 -20.35 9.39 -0.52
C ALA A 185 -21.86 9.46 -0.82
N PHE A 186 -22.37 8.60 -1.71
CA PHE A 186 -23.79 8.55 -2.08
C PHE A 186 -24.65 7.87 -1.00
N TRP A 187 -24.07 7.02 -0.18
CA TRP A 187 -24.68 6.51 1.04
C TRP A 187 -24.81 7.57 2.11
N GLY A 188 -23.86 8.49 2.21
CA GLY A 188 -23.83 9.59 3.17
C GLY A 188 -22.93 9.30 4.38
N THR A 189 -21.75 8.75 4.15
CA THR A 189 -20.76 8.50 5.20
C THR A 189 -19.32 8.69 4.72
N ASN A 190 -18.43 9.06 5.65
CA ASN A 190 -16.98 8.99 5.51
C ASN A 190 -16.37 7.78 6.25
N ASN A 191 -17.20 6.88 6.80
CA ASN A 191 -16.74 5.61 7.36
C ASN A 191 -16.41 4.62 6.21
N THR A 192 -15.41 4.99 5.39
CA THR A 192 -14.88 4.20 4.28
C THR A 192 -13.37 4.09 4.44
N ASP A 193 -12.81 2.90 4.53
CA ASP A 193 -11.37 2.72 4.71
C ASP A 193 -10.91 1.42 4.04
N HIS A 194 -9.59 1.19 3.98
CA HIS A 194 -9.01 -0.02 3.39
C HIS A 194 -7.64 -0.34 3.98
N GLN A 195 -6.93 -1.34 3.43
CA GLN A 195 -5.63 -1.81 3.94
C GLN A 195 -4.56 -0.73 3.99
N ALA A 196 -4.66 0.37 3.25
CA ALA A 196 -3.67 1.45 3.35
C ALA A 196 -3.59 2.05 4.76
N ARG A 197 -4.71 2.04 5.51
CA ARG A 197 -4.71 2.46 6.92
C ARG A 197 -3.71 1.69 7.76
N ILE A 198 -3.65 0.37 7.59
CA ILE A 198 -2.76 -0.54 8.32
C ILE A 198 -1.46 -0.84 7.56
N CYS A 199 -1.22 -0.16 6.44
CA CYS A 199 -0.08 -0.35 5.57
C CYS A 199 0.85 0.87 5.59
N HIS A 200 0.52 1.90 4.83
CA HIS A 200 1.36 3.07 4.59
C HIS A 200 0.65 4.41 4.87
N SER A 201 -0.38 4.46 5.70
CA SER A 201 -1.02 5.75 6.03
C SER A 201 -0.03 6.75 6.63
N THR A 202 0.87 6.28 7.51
CA THR A 202 1.96 7.08 8.07
C THR A 202 3.00 7.49 7.03
N THR A 203 3.27 6.64 6.04
CA THR A 203 4.14 7.01 4.91
C THR A 203 3.50 8.12 4.08
N VAL A 204 2.24 7.95 3.67
CA VAL A 204 1.54 8.98 2.88
C VAL A 204 1.56 10.32 3.59
N THR A 205 1.19 10.33 4.87
CA THR A 205 1.18 11.55 5.69
C THR A 205 2.58 12.13 5.88
N GLY A 206 3.57 11.30 6.22
CA GLY A 206 4.93 11.74 6.46
C GLY A 206 5.60 12.33 5.21
N VAL A 207 5.51 11.63 4.08
CA VAL A 207 6.10 12.06 2.81
C VAL A 207 5.38 13.27 2.23
N ALA A 208 4.03 13.28 2.21
CA ALA A 208 3.25 14.41 1.72
C ALA A 208 3.53 15.69 2.52
N ASN A 209 3.66 15.57 3.83
CA ASN A 209 4.02 16.71 4.69
C ASN A 209 5.49 17.10 4.63
N THR A 210 6.34 16.37 3.94
CA THR A 210 7.75 16.73 3.72
C THR A 210 7.95 17.42 2.37
N TRP A 211 7.47 16.83 1.26
CA TRP A 211 7.71 17.36 -0.09
C TRP A 211 6.53 17.32 -1.05
N GLY A 212 5.36 16.84 -0.63
CA GLY A 212 4.10 17.07 -1.33
C GLY A 212 3.37 15.83 -1.83
N TYR A 213 4.02 14.85 -2.42
CA TYR A 213 3.39 13.62 -2.86
C TYR A 213 3.72 12.46 -1.93
N GLY A 214 2.71 11.79 -1.40
CA GLY A 214 2.84 10.66 -0.49
C GLY A 214 3.12 9.33 -1.21
N ALA A 215 4.15 9.28 -2.06
CA ALA A 215 4.44 8.14 -2.91
C ALA A 215 5.93 7.90 -3.11
N MET A 216 6.28 6.72 -3.63
CA MET A 216 7.63 6.36 -4.05
C MET A 216 8.13 7.36 -5.09
N THR A 217 9.33 7.91 -4.88
CA THR A 217 9.85 8.98 -5.74
C THR A 217 10.40 8.49 -7.07
N ASN A 218 10.94 7.28 -7.10
CA ASN A 218 11.58 6.67 -8.27
C ASN A 218 10.85 5.39 -8.70
N SER A 219 11.46 4.58 -9.55
CA SER A 219 10.93 3.28 -9.96
C SER A 219 11.75 2.13 -9.37
N TYR A 220 11.18 0.93 -9.35
CA TYR A 220 11.93 -0.26 -8.98
C TYR A 220 13.19 -0.46 -9.83
N THR A 221 13.09 -0.20 -11.13
CA THR A 221 14.20 -0.36 -12.06
C THR A 221 15.31 0.66 -11.85
N ASP A 222 14.98 1.83 -11.31
CA ASP A 222 15.94 2.90 -11.07
C ASP A 222 16.87 2.62 -9.88
N ILE A 223 16.46 1.76 -8.94
CA ILE A 223 17.26 1.40 -7.75
C ILE A 223 18.66 0.90 -8.11
N ARG A 224 18.82 0.23 -9.26
CA ARG A 224 20.12 -0.24 -9.76
C ARG A 224 21.14 0.87 -10.03
N ASN A 225 20.69 2.11 -10.18
CA ASN A 225 21.57 3.25 -10.41
C ASN A 225 22.22 3.78 -9.12
N ALA A 226 21.73 3.34 -7.95
CA ALA A 226 22.28 3.74 -6.66
C ALA A 226 23.64 3.09 -6.38
N LYS A 227 24.56 3.85 -5.81
CA LYS A 227 25.84 3.36 -5.26
C LYS A 227 25.72 2.99 -3.79
N THR A 228 24.73 3.50 -3.09
CA THR A 228 24.38 3.09 -1.72
C THR A 228 22.88 2.86 -1.64
N GLN A 229 22.50 1.66 -1.21
CA GLN A 229 21.12 1.24 -1.04
C GLN A 229 20.89 0.91 0.43
N ILE A 230 20.17 1.75 1.17
CA ILE A 230 19.76 1.43 2.54
C ILE A 230 18.35 0.86 2.50
N ILE A 231 18.16 -0.32 3.08
CA ILE A 231 16.87 -0.95 3.30
C ILE A 231 16.58 -0.93 4.81
N MET A 232 15.61 -0.14 5.24
CA MET A 232 15.25 0.00 6.65
C MET A 232 13.81 -0.44 6.90
N GLY A 233 13.63 -1.43 7.76
CA GLY A 233 12.30 -1.96 8.07
C GLY A 233 11.60 -2.59 6.87
N GLY A 234 12.35 -3.12 5.93
CA GLY A 234 11.90 -3.78 4.72
C GLY A 234 12.59 -5.11 4.47
N ASN A 235 11.85 -6.08 3.91
CA ASN A 235 12.40 -7.39 3.55
C ASN A 235 11.96 -7.77 2.12
N PRO A 236 12.50 -7.11 1.09
CA PRO A 236 12.11 -7.38 -0.30
C PRO A 236 12.29 -8.85 -0.71
N ALA A 237 13.28 -9.57 -0.20
CA ALA A 237 13.48 -10.99 -0.52
C ALA A 237 12.29 -11.89 -0.15
N GLU A 238 11.44 -11.47 0.80
CA GLU A 238 10.22 -12.18 1.20
C GLU A 238 8.95 -11.44 0.75
N ALA A 239 8.88 -10.13 0.95
CA ALA A 239 7.66 -9.36 0.68
C ALA A 239 7.50 -8.95 -0.79
N HIS A 240 8.61 -8.66 -1.49
CA HIS A 240 8.63 -8.13 -2.85
C HIS A 240 9.71 -8.84 -3.71
N PRO A 241 9.71 -10.19 -3.81
CA PRO A 241 10.89 -10.94 -4.25
C PRO A 241 11.41 -10.54 -5.64
N VAL A 242 10.53 -10.18 -6.56
CA VAL A 242 10.92 -9.81 -7.92
C VAL A 242 11.65 -8.46 -7.97
N SER A 243 11.41 -7.55 -7.01
CA SER A 243 12.16 -6.29 -6.92
C SER A 243 13.63 -6.49 -6.57
N LEU A 244 13.97 -7.62 -5.93
CA LEU A 244 15.35 -7.94 -5.53
C LEU A 244 16.30 -7.99 -6.72
N GLN A 245 15.82 -8.36 -7.93
CA GLN A 245 16.63 -8.34 -9.15
C GLN A 245 17.23 -6.95 -9.42
N HIS A 246 16.49 -5.88 -9.11
CA HIS A 246 16.95 -4.51 -9.34
C HIS A 246 17.97 -4.05 -8.29
N LEU A 247 17.82 -4.50 -7.04
CA LEU A 247 18.81 -4.25 -5.98
C LEU A 247 20.13 -4.97 -6.27
N ILE A 248 20.05 -6.26 -6.63
CA ILE A 248 21.22 -7.07 -6.96
C ILE A 248 21.93 -6.55 -8.21
N GLU A 249 21.17 -6.14 -9.23
CA GLU A 249 21.73 -5.53 -10.44
C GLU A 249 22.55 -4.27 -10.10
N GLY A 250 22.07 -3.44 -9.15
CA GLY A 250 22.84 -2.29 -8.63
C GLY A 250 24.12 -2.72 -7.89
N ALA A 251 24.03 -3.73 -7.05
CA ALA A 251 25.21 -4.26 -6.34
C ALA A 251 26.27 -4.81 -7.33
N GLU A 252 25.84 -5.48 -8.40
CA GLU A 252 26.75 -6.03 -9.42
C GLU A 252 27.35 -4.94 -10.33
N LEU A 253 26.51 -4.05 -10.88
CA LEU A 253 26.92 -3.05 -11.90
C LEU A 253 27.60 -1.83 -11.30
N GLN A 254 27.06 -1.31 -10.19
CA GLN A 254 27.56 -0.10 -9.54
C GLN A 254 28.51 -0.40 -8.39
N LYS A 255 28.71 -1.69 -8.04
CA LYS A 255 29.38 -2.11 -6.80
C LYS A 255 28.75 -1.43 -5.57
N ALA A 256 27.43 -1.33 -5.60
CA ALA A 256 26.65 -0.61 -4.60
C ALA A 256 26.80 -1.25 -3.21
N ASN A 257 26.94 -0.40 -2.19
CA ASN A 257 26.78 -0.84 -0.82
C ASN A 257 25.32 -1.13 -0.55
N VAL A 258 25.02 -2.32 -0.07
CA VAL A 258 23.68 -2.72 0.37
C VAL A 258 23.69 -2.77 1.89
N VAL A 259 23.00 -1.83 2.52
CA VAL A 259 22.89 -1.74 3.98
C VAL A 259 21.48 -2.15 4.39
N VAL A 260 21.35 -3.08 5.32
CA VAL A 260 20.05 -3.49 5.87
C VAL A 260 19.98 -3.14 7.35
N ILE A 261 18.98 -2.33 7.70
CA ILE A 261 18.72 -1.89 9.09
C ILE A 261 17.40 -2.54 9.52
N ASP A 262 17.47 -3.55 10.38
CA ASP A 262 16.31 -4.34 10.82
C ASP A 262 16.61 -5.04 12.15
N PRO A 263 15.66 -5.19 13.08
CA PRO A 263 15.88 -5.95 14.31
C PRO A 263 16.10 -7.45 14.09
N ARG A 264 15.64 -7.98 12.95
CA ARG A 264 15.78 -9.39 12.57
C ARG A 264 16.76 -9.54 11.41
N LEU A 265 17.64 -10.53 11.46
CA LEU A 265 18.45 -10.91 10.29
C LEU A 265 17.52 -11.53 9.23
N THR A 266 17.09 -10.71 8.28
CA THR A 266 16.13 -11.08 7.23
C THR A 266 16.83 -11.80 6.06
N ARG A 267 16.03 -12.41 5.17
CA ARG A 267 16.58 -12.95 3.90
C ARG A 267 17.22 -11.85 3.04
N THR A 268 16.73 -10.61 3.12
CA THR A 268 17.37 -9.47 2.46
C THR A 268 18.71 -9.13 3.09
N ALA A 269 18.82 -9.21 4.42
CA ALA A 269 20.07 -8.94 5.15
C ALA A 269 21.18 -9.94 4.80
N ALA A 270 20.83 -11.15 4.35
CA ALA A 270 21.81 -12.13 3.87
C ALA A 270 22.57 -11.68 2.59
N HIS A 271 22.07 -10.67 1.88
CA HIS A 271 22.70 -10.05 0.71
C HIS A 271 23.35 -8.70 1.01
N ALA A 272 23.32 -8.26 2.28
CA ALA A 272 23.84 -6.96 2.66
C ALA A 272 25.38 -6.95 2.76
N THR A 273 25.99 -5.83 2.38
CA THR A 273 27.42 -5.53 2.69
C THR A 273 27.59 -5.10 4.14
N GLU A 274 26.54 -4.51 4.73
CA GLU A 274 26.50 -4.11 6.14
C GLU A 274 25.09 -4.40 6.72
N TYR A 275 25.01 -5.13 7.83
CA TYR A 275 23.77 -5.37 8.57
C TYR A 275 23.80 -4.65 9.91
N VAL A 276 22.82 -3.80 10.14
CA VAL A 276 22.65 -3.02 11.36
C VAL A 276 21.45 -3.56 12.14
N ARG A 277 21.70 -4.19 13.27
CA ARG A 277 20.62 -4.68 14.14
C ARG A 277 20.22 -3.59 15.12
N ILE A 278 18.97 -3.16 15.03
CA ILE A 278 18.40 -2.15 15.92
C ILE A 278 17.46 -2.78 16.95
N ARG A 279 17.28 -2.15 18.08
CA ARG A 279 16.16 -2.46 18.98
C ARG A 279 14.86 -2.00 18.30
N PRO A 280 13.78 -2.83 18.26
CA PRO A 280 12.50 -2.41 17.71
C PRO A 280 12.01 -1.09 18.30
N GLY A 281 11.52 -0.17 17.44
CA GLY A 281 11.01 1.15 17.85
C GLY A 281 12.08 2.23 18.00
N THR A 282 13.30 2.02 17.51
CA THR A 282 14.40 3.01 17.61
C THR A 282 14.85 3.56 16.27
N ASP A 283 13.91 3.71 15.33
CA ASP A 283 14.18 4.20 13.98
C ASP A 283 14.72 5.64 13.97
N ILE A 284 14.05 6.56 14.70
CA ILE A 284 14.46 7.96 14.78
C ILE A 284 15.86 8.13 15.38
N PRO A 285 16.22 7.52 16.52
CA PRO A 285 17.58 7.54 17.05
C PRO A 285 18.64 7.16 16.03
N VAL A 286 18.43 6.08 15.29
CA VAL A 286 19.38 5.60 14.28
C VAL A 286 19.49 6.59 13.12
N LEU A 287 18.38 7.09 12.59
CA LEU A 287 18.36 8.08 11.50
C LEU A 287 19.01 9.39 11.92
N TYR A 288 18.70 9.88 13.11
CA TYR A 288 19.29 11.11 13.63
C TYR A 288 20.77 10.95 13.99
N GLY A 289 21.17 9.79 14.46
CA GLY A 289 22.57 9.47 14.67
C GLY A 289 23.37 9.48 13.37
N MET A 290 22.80 8.95 12.27
CA MET A 290 23.40 9.10 10.94
C MET A 290 23.53 10.58 10.55
N MET A 291 22.49 11.38 10.76
CA MET A 291 22.49 12.81 10.44
C MET A 291 23.48 13.57 11.33
N TRP A 292 23.61 13.18 12.59
CA TRP A 292 24.63 13.73 13.49
C TRP A 292 26.04 13.54 12.91
N HIS A 293 26.40 12.30 12.50
CA HIS A 293 27.70 12.04 11.88
C HIS A 293 27.88 12.83 10.57
N ILE A 294 26.84 12.94 9.75
CA ILE A 294 26.88 13.70 8.49
C ILE A 294 27.18 15.18 8.76
N ILE A 295 26.48 15.81 9.71
CA ILE A 295 26.67 17.22 10.07
C ILE A 295 28.04 17.43 10.71
N LYS A 296 28.46 16.56 11.64
CA LYS A 296 29.75 16.69 12.32
C LYS A 296 30.96 16.57 11.40
N ASN A 297 30.85 15.78 10.35
CA ASN A 297 31.92 15.59 9.38
C ASN A 297 31.80 16.51 8.13
N GLY A 298 30.75 17.33 8.06
CA GLY A 298 30.54 18.25 6.92
C GLY A 298 30.16 17.52 5.62
N TRP A 299 29.48 16.37 5.71
CA TRP A 299 29.07 15.57 4.54
C TRP A 299 27.68 15.95 4.02
N GLU A 300 27.00 16.90 4.65
CA GLU A 300 25.72 17.41 4.20
C GLU A 300 25.82 18.20 2.89
N ASP A 301 24.75 18.18 2.10
CA ASP A 301 24.64 18.99 0.89
C ASP A 301 24.09 20.39 1.23
N LYS A 302 25.02 21.29 1.63
CA LYS A 302 24.69 22.64 2.10
C LYS A 302 23.92 23.45 1.06
N GLU A 303 24.28 23.27 -0.21
CA GLU A 303 23.69 24.06 -1.30
C GLU A 303 22.24 23.59 -1.56
N PHE A 304 22.02 22.26 -1.61
CA PHE A 304 20.69 21.71 -1.72
C PHE A 304 19.80 22.14 -0.54
N ILE A 305 20.34 22.09 0.68
CA ILE A 305 19.61 22.51 1.90
C ILE A 305 19.22 23.99 1.78
N ARG A 306 20.17 24.87 1.44
CA ARG A 306 19.94 26.31 1.28
C ARG A 306 18.84 26.61 0.28
N GLN A 307 18.89 25.95 -0.88
CA GLN A 307 17.95 26.21 -1.96
C GLN A 307 16.60 25.55 -1.75
N ARG A 308 16.56 24.27 -1.31
CA ARG A 308 15.43 23.40 -1.46
C ARG A 308 14.76 22.96 -0.14
N VAL A 309 15.30 23.33 1.02
CA VAL A 309 14.81 22.84 2.31
C VAL A 309 14.37 24.00 3.21
N TYR A 310 13.19 23.85 3.81
CA TYR A 310 12.66 24.76 4.84
C TYR A 310 12.76 24.10 6.23
N GLY A 311 13.15 24.90 7.25
CA GLY A 311 13.17 24.48 8.65
C GLY A 311 14.36 23.60 9.04
N PHE A 312 15.48 23.65 8.31
CA PHE A 312 16.69 22.87 8.60
C PHE A 312 17.30 23.23 9.96
N GLU A 313 17.45 24.52 10.28
CA GLU A 313 18.10 24.93 11.53
C GLU A 313 17.31 24.52 12.78
N ASP A 314 15.99 24.44 12.69
CA ASP A 314 15.17 23.92 13.79
C ASP A 314 15.34 22.41 13.93
N ALA A 315 15.34 21.68 12.82
CA ALA A 315 15.54 20.24 12.80
C ALA A 315 16.96 19.85 13.25
N ARG A 316 17.97 20.64 12.90
CA ARG A 316 19.36 20.44 13.30
C ARG A 316 19.52 20.39 14.82
N LYS A 317 18.80 21.24 15.57
CA LYS A 317 18.81 21.25 17.03
C LYS A 317 18.37 19.91 17.64
N GLU A 318 17.43 19.23 16.98
CA GLU A 318 17.00 17.89 17.42
C GLU A 318 18.01 16.81 17.03
N MET A 319 18.57 16.87 15.81
CA MET A 319 19.59 15.92 15.33
C MET A 319 20.84 15.94 16.19
N GLU A 320 21.29 17.13 16.65
CA GLU A 320 22.51 17.29 17.47
C GLU A 320 22.43 16.66 18.85
N LYS A 321 21.24 16.34 19.34
CA LYS A 321 21.05 15.60 20.61
C LYS A 321 21.45 14.12 20.51
N TRP A 322 21.49 13.57 19.30
CA TRP A 322 21.69 12.14 19.08
C TRP A 322 23.16 11.80 18.82
N THR A 323 23.96 12.01 19.88
CA THR A 323 25.39 11.63 19.88
C THR A 323 25.54 10.10 19.72
N PRO A 324 26.70 9.60 19.26
CA PRO A 324 26.95 8.17 19.13
C PRO A 324 26.61 7.36 20.41
N ASP A 325 27.01 7.86 21.58
CA ASP A 325 26.75 7.20 22.87
C ASP A 325 25.25 7.13 23.19
N GLU A 326 24.50 8.20 22.91
CA GLU A 326 23.05 8.22 23.16
C GLU A 326 22.32 7.29 22.18
N VAL A 327 22.74 7.27 20.92
CA VAL A 327 22.17 6.33 19.94
C VAL A 327 22.45 4.88 20.35
N GLU A 328 23.68 4.54 20.73
CA GLU A 328 24.03 3.19 21.16
C GLU A 328 23.25 2.81 22.43
N ARG A 329 23.13 3.70 23.41
CA ARG A 329 22.34 3.48 24.63
C ARG A 329 20.87 3.18 24.33
N VAL A 330 20.27 3.86 23.35
CA VAL A 330 18.84 3.74 23.03
C VAL A 330 18.58 2.59 22.05
N SER A 331 19.38 2.46 21.01
CA SER A 331 19.13 1.54 19.89
C SER A 331 19.95 0.25 19.95
N GLY A 332 21.07 0.25 20.69
CA GLY A 332 22.05 -0.83 20.69
C GLY A 332 22.98 -0.84 19.48
N VAL A 333 22.95 0.19 18.62
CA VAL A 333 23.80 0.29 17.45
C VAL A 333 25.12 0.99 17.80
N PRO A 334 26.30 0.31 17.63
CA PRO A 334 27.59 0.94 17.92
C PRO A 334 27.84 2.20 17.08
N GLY A 335 28.32 3.25 17.73
CA GLY A 335 28.57 4.55 17.08
C GLY A 335 29.46 4.44 15.86
N ALA A 336 30.56 3.64 15.94
CA ALA A 336 31.47 3.41 14.80
C ALA A 336 30.80 2.70 13.59
N GLN A 337 29.83 1.81 13.85
CA GLN A 337 29.04 1.19 12.78
C GLN A 337 28.17 2.21 12.10
N LEU A 338 27.50 3.04 12.88
CA LEU A 338 26.60 4.06 12.38
C LEU A 338 27.34 5.13 11.57
N GLU A 339 28.55 5.50 11.98
CA GLU A 339 29.42 6.42 11.23
C GLU A 339 29.77 5.88 9.84
N ARG A 340 30.15 4.59 9.75
CA ARG A 340 30.42 3.96 8.45
C ARG A 340 29.22 4.03 7.52
N VAL A 341 28.03 3.69 8.02
CA VAL A 341 26.77 3.72 7.25
C VAL A 341 26.44 5.15 6.82
N ALA A 342 26.56 6.11 7.72
CA ALA A 342 26.32 7.52 7.44
C ALA A 342 27.28 8.05 6.35
N LYS A 343 28.56 7.69 6.43
CA LYS A 343 29.57 8.03 5.42
C LYS A 343 29.23 7.44 4.05
N MET A 344 28.90 6.14 4.00
CA MET A 344 28.49 5.50 2.74
C MET A 344 27.33 6.26 2.10
N PHE A 345 26.29 6.55 2.87
CA PHE A 345 25.09 7.21 2.37
C PHE A 345 25.33 8.64 1.88
N ALA A 346 26.13 9.42 2.59
CA ALA A 346 26.35 10.82 2.29
C ALA A 346 27.39 11.05 1.19
N THR A 347 28.42 10.17 1.09
CA THR A 347 29.58 10.40 0.21
C THR A 347 29.64 9.49 -1.00
N GLN A 348 28.98 8.32 -0.98
CA GLN A 348 28.95 7.40 -2.11
C GLN A 348 27.60 7.53 -2.85
N LYS A 349 27.39 8.68 -3.43
CA LYS A 349 26.17 9.03 -4.17
C LYS A 349 26.17 8.51 -5.61
N PRO A 350 24.97 8.28 -6.22
CA PRO A 350 23.63 8.49 -5.68
C PRO A 350 23.29 7.44 -4.63
N SER A 351 22.50 7.85 -3.61
CA SER A 351 22.09 6.99 -2.52
C SER A 351 20.57 6.95 -2.41
N THR A 352 20.03 5.76 -2.18
CA THR A 352 18.59 5.57 -2.03
C THR A 352 18.24 4.96 -0.67
N LEU A 353 17.07 5.34 -0.15
CA LEU A 353 16.49 4.78 1.05
C LEU A 353 15.20 4.02 0.70
N ILE A 354 15.18 2.74 1.04
CA ILE A 354 14.08 1.83 0.79
C ILE A 354 13.45 1.48 2.15
N TRP A 355 12.12 1.64 2.28
CA TRP A 355 11.44 1.20 3.49
C TRP A 355 10.10 0.53 3.22
N CYS A 356 9.62 -0.17 4.24
CA CYS A 356 8.34 -0.85 4.23
C CYS A 356 7.68 -0.75 5.63
N MET A 357 6.94 -1.79 6.03
CA MET A 357 6.12 -1.82 7.24
C MET A 357 6.91 -1.67 8.55
N GLY A 358 8.18 -2.03 8.58
CA GLY A 358 9.01 -1.91 9.77
C GLY A 358 9.17 -0.49 10.27
N GLN A 359 9.14 0.52 9.39
CA GLN A 359 9.15 1.93 9.77
C GLN A 359 7.75 2.52 9.98
N THR A 360 6.75 2.01 9.26
CA THR A 360 5.44 2.67 9.15
C THR A 360 4.44 2.23 10.19
N GLN A 361 4.50 0.96 10.63
CA GLN A 361 3.52 0.38 11.55
C GLN A 361 3.93 0.61 13.01
N HIS A 362 4.03 1.90 13.39
CA HIS A 362 4.37 2.36 14.74
C HIS A 362 3.46 3.49 15.18
N THR A 363 3.33 3.67 16.49
CA THR A 363 2.68 4.85 17.10
C THR A 363 3.34 6.17 16.71
N VAL A 364 4.59 6.12 16.27
CA VAL A 364 5.35 7.25 15.73
C VAL A 364 5.71 7.07 14.25
N GLY A 365 4.93 6.28 13.52
CA GLY A 365 5.23 5.93 12.12
C GLY A 365 5.33 7.14 11.20
N THR A 366 4.49 8.16 11.41
CA THR A 366 4.57 9.42 10.65
C THR A 366 5.91 10.14 10.90
N ALA A 367 6.38 10.17 12.14
CA ALA A 367 7.66 10.77 12.51
C ALA A 367 8.86 9.97 11.96
N ASN A 368 8.82 8.63 12.03
CA ASN A 368 9.83 7.74 11.46
C ASN A 368 10.04 8.02 9.95
N VAL A 369 8.94 8.08 9.20
CA VAL A 369 8.97 8.35 7.75
C VAL A 369 9.54 9.74 7.47
N ARG A 370 9.15 10.76 8.24
CA ARG A 370 9.67 12.11 8.06
C ARG A 370 11.16 12.18 8.37
N ALA A 371 11.65 11.51 9.41
CA ALA A 371 13.08 11.42 9.70
C ALA A 371 13.85 10.75 8.53
N SER A 372 13.29 9.72 7.91
CA SER A 372 13.85 9.09 6.70
C SER A 372 13.94 10.07 5.53
N CYS A 373 12.89 10.85 5.30
CA CYS A 373 12.90 11.89 4.27
C CYS A 373 13.93 12.99 4.59
N MET A 374 14.10 13.37 5.86
CA MET A 374 15.07 14.37 6.29
C MET A 374 16.52 13.93 6.02
N LEU A 375 16.84 12.64 6.17
CA LEU A 375 18.15 12.10 5.79
C LEU A 375 18.43 12.26 4.29
N LEU A 376 17.43 12.01 3.44
CA LEU A 376 17.52 12.23 1.99
C LEU A 376 17.72 13.72 1.66
N LEU A 377 16.97 14.60 2.34
CA LEU A 377 17.09 16.05 2.15
C LEU A 377 18.44 16.60 2.61
N LEU A 378 18.95 16.12 3.75
CA LEU A 378 20.25 16.52 4.30
C LEU A 378 21.40 16.26 3.33
N THR A 379 21.27 15.18 2.55
CA THR A 379 22.32 14.73 1.63
C THR A 379 22.03 15.04 0.15
N GLY A 380 20.90 15.69 -0.16
CA GLY A 380 20.50 15.99 -1.53
C GLY A 380 20.21 14.74 -2.39
N ASN A 381 19.89 13.61 -1.76
CA ASN A 381 19.60 12.35 -2.46
C ASN A 381 18.13 12.25 -2.86
N VAL A 382 17.61 13.23 -3.59
CA VAL A 382 16.23 13.26 -4.09
C VAL A 382 16.16 14.01 -5.43
N GLY A 383 15.31 13.53 -6.34
CA GLY A 383 15.07 14.16 -7.65
C GLY A 383 16.02 13.72 -8.76
N GLY A 384 16.82 12.70 -8.55
CA GLY A 384 17.75 12.16 -9.54
C GLY A 384 17.71 10.63 -9.66
N PRO A 385 18.33 10.06 -10.71
CA PRO A 385 18.45 8.62 -10.86
C PRO A 385 19.27 7.99 -9.71
N GLY A 386 18.82 6.82 -9.23
CA GLY A 386 19.46 6.09 -8.13
C GLY A 386 19.33 6.74 -6.75
N MET A 387 18.56 7.80 -6.64
CA MET A 387 18.27 8.52 -5.39
C MET A 387 16.88 8.15 -4.87
N GLY A 388 16.44 8.90 -3.86
CA GLY A 388 15.06 9.04 -3.46
C GLY A 388 14.56 8.07 -2.41
N ALA A 389 13.28 8.24 -2.13
CA ALA A 389 12.49 7.44 -1.23
C ALA A 389 11.80 6.32 -1.99
N ASN A 390 12.35 5.12 -1.91
CA ASN A 390 11.80 3.95 -2.57
C ASN A 390 10.92 3.16 -1.61
N ILE A 391 9.62 3.44 -1.67
CA ILE A 391 8.61 2.94 -0.75
C ILE A 391 8.01 1.66 -1.31
N PHE A 392 8.29 0.52 -0.66
CA PHE A 392 7.75 -0.77 -1.08
C PHE A 392 6.44 -1.04 -0.36
N ARG A 393 5.32 -0.72 -1.00
CA ARG A 393 3.98 -0.94 -0.47
C ARG A 393 3.62 -2.43 -0.46
N GLY A 394 2.66 -2.83 0.36
CA GLY A 394 2.31 -4.24 0.51
C GLY A 394 1.53 -4.80 -0.67
N HIS A 395 0.25 -4.47 -0.77
CA HIS A 395 -0.67 -5.02 -1.77
C HIS A 395 -0.45 -4.44 -3.17
N ASP A 396 -0.89 -5.17 -4.18
CA ASP A 396 -0.75 -4.84 -5.61
C ASP A 396 -1.31 -3.46 -5.98
N ASN A 397 -2.50 -3.10 -5.50
CA ASN A 397 -3.14 -1.82 -5.81
C ASN A 397 -3.29 -0.90 -4.59
N VAL A 398 -2.50 -1.06 -3.53
CA VAL A 398 -2.64 -0.19 -2.35
C VAL A 398 -2.28 1.27 -2.65
N GLN A 399 -1.41 1.52 -3.64
CA GLN A 399 -1.14 2.88 -4.12
C GLN A 399 -2.40 3.44 -4.77
N GLY A 400 -2.96 2.74 -5.75
CA GLY A 400 -4.13 3.19 -6.50
C GLY A 400 -5.37 3.36 -5.64
N ALA A 401 -5.71 2.37 -4.80
CA ALA A 401 -6.85 2.47 -3.89
C ALA A 401 -6.76 3.68 -2.94
N THR A 402 -5.54 4.03 -2.49
CA THR A 402 -5.29 5.24 -1.71
C THR A 402 -5.48 6.50 -2.56
N ASP A 403 -4.92 6.52 -3.77
CA ASP A 403 -5.00 7.66 -4.68
C ASP A 403 -6.45 8.01 -5.05
N VAL A 404 -7.29 6.98 -5.25
CA VAL A 404 -8.71 7.19 -5.57
C VAL A 404 -9.58 7.49 -4.35
N GLY A 405 -8.97 7.71 -3.19
CA GLY A 405 -9.62 8.25 -2.00
C GLY A 405 -10.45 7.24 -1.19
N LEU A 406 -10.18 5.94 -1.32
CA LEU A 406 -10.78 4.92 -0.45
C LEU A 406 -10.19 5.03 0.96
N ASP A 407 -10.59 6.10 1.65
CA ASP A 407 -10.02 6.55 2.92
C ASP A 407 -11.07 7.35 3.70
N ILE A 408 -10.88 7.48 5.01
CA ILE A 408 -11.76 8.23 5.90
C ILE A 408 -11.55 9.75 5.85
N VAL A 409 -10.43 10.25 5.32
CA VAL A 409 -10.00 11.66 5.44
C VAL A 409 -10.07 12.44 4.13
N THR A 410 -10.36 11.77 3.01
CA THR A 410 -10.30 12.43 1.69
C THR A 410 -11.37 11.95 0.73
N LEU A 411 -11.71 12.81 -0.22
CA LEU A 411 -12.34 12.46 -1.48
C LEU A 411 -11.28 11.97 -2.48
N PRO A 412 -11.67 11.39 -3.62
CA PRO A 412 -10.71 10.89 -4.58
C PRO A 412 -9.57 11.86 -4.86
N PHE A 413 -8.37 11.34 -5.07
CA PHE A 413 -7.16 12.09 -5.42
C PHE A 413 -6.73 13.16 -4.41
N TYR A 414 -6.93 12.87 -3.10
CA TYR A 414 -6.46 13.70 -1.97
C TYR A 414 -7.09 15.11 -1.92
N TYR A 415 -8.32 15.28 -2.39
CA TYR A 415 -9.01 16.58 -2.34
C TYR A 415 -9.44 16.99 -0.92
N GLY A 416 -9.35 16.10 0.07
CA GLY A 416 -9.85 16.37 1.42
C GLY A 416 -11.38 16.31 1.51
N LEU A 417 -11.95 16.84 2.60
CA LEU A 417 -13.39 16.79 2.89
C LEU A 417 -14.05 18.20 3.03
N ALA A 418 -13.31 19.26 2.76
CA ALA A 418 -13.87 20.60 2.79
C ALA A 418 -14.93 20.81 1.70
N GLU A 419 -15.85 21.74 1.89
CA GLU A 419 -16.96 22.04 0.96
C GLU A 419 -16.51 22.19 -0.50
N GLY A 420 -15.37 22.87 -0.73
CA GLY A 420 -14.82 23.04 -2.08
C GLY A 420 -14.47 21.73 -2.77
N ALA A 421 -13.98 20.74 -2.02
CA ALA A 421 -13.68 19.40 -2.53
C ALA A 421 -14.98 18.65 -2.88
N TRP A 422 -15.99 18.72 -2.04
CA TRP A 422 -17.30 18.13 -2.30
C TRP A 422 -17.97 18.76 -3.51
N LYS A 423 -17.92 20.09 -3.66
CA LYS A 423 -18.42 20.82 -4.86
C LYS A 423 -17.64 20.44 -6.11
N HIS A 424 -16.31 20.19 -6.01
CA HIS A 424 -15.53 19.69 -7.14
C HIS A 424 -16.05 18.32 -7.59
N TRP A 425 -16.14 17.36 -6.66
CA TRP A 425 -16.56 16.01 -7.00
C TRP A 425 -18.03 15.93 -7.41
N SER A 426 -18.92 16.77 -6.83
CA SER A 426 -20.30 16.83 -7.31
C SER A 426 -20.39 17.24 -8.79
N ARG A 427 -19.53 18.17 -9.24
CA ARG A 427 -19.43 18.52 -10.66
C ARG A 427 -18.89 17.39 -11.53
N VAL A 428 -17.86 16.68 -11.05
CA VAL A 428 -17.30 15.49 -11.76
C VAL A 428 -18.34 14.39 -11.91
N TRP A 429 -19.13 14.15 -10.87
CA TRP A 429 -20.20 13.15 -10.85
C TRP A 429 -21.49 13.64 -11.50
N GLU A 430 -21.54 14.93 -11.88
CA GLU A 430 -22.73 15.60 -12.47
C GLU A 430 -23.99 15.48 -11.60
N VAL A 431 -23.84 15.60 -10.29
CA VAL A 431 -24.92 15.62 -9.31
C VAL A 431 -24.96 16.93 -8.56
N ASP A 432 -26.13 17.30 -8.05
CA ASP A 432 -26.28 18.49 -7.21
C ASP A 432 -25.51 18.28 -5.89
N TYR A 433 -24.76 19.30 -5.50
CA TYR A 433 -24.06 19.31 -4.20
C TYR A 433 -25.05 19.14 -3.03
N ASN A 434 -26.23 19.76 -3.11
CA ASN A 434 -27.27 19.66 -2.06
C ASN A 434 -27.85 18.25 -1.95
N PHE A 435 -27.90 17.51 -3.08
CA PHE A 435 -28.27 16.08 -3.06
C PHE A 435 -27.26 15.30 -2.22
N LEU A 436 -25.95 15.47 -2.45
CA LEU A 436 -24.91 14.79 -1.67
C LEU A 436 -24.95 15.22 -0.20
N GLN A 437 -25.07 16.53 0.07
CA GLN A 437 -25.15 17.04 1.44
C GLN A 437 -26.34 16.46 2.19
N GLY A 438 -27.50 16.34 1.54
CA GLY A 438 -28.71 15.72 2.10
C GLY A 438 -28.60 14.23 2.40
N ARG A 439 -27.54 13.56 1.90
CA ARG A 439 -27.26 12.16 2.25
C ARG A 439 -26.62 12.00 3.63
N PHE A 440 -25.89 13.01 4.12
CA PHE A 440 -25.24 13.01 5.43
C PHE A 440 -26.15 13.52 6.53
N ASP A 441 -25.92 13.11 7.77
CA ASP A 441 -26.71 13.57 8.94
C ASP A 441 -26.54 15.08 9.19
N SER A 442 -25.41 15.68 8.78
CA SER A 442 -25.18 17.12 8.78
C SER A 442 -24.02 17.50 7.86
N LYS A 443 -23.94 18.79 7.49
CA LYS A 443 -22.78 19.35 6.77
C LYS A 443 -21.49 19.13 7.55
N GLN A 444 -21.48 19.29 8.86
CA GLN A 444 -20.32 19.07 9.72
C GLN A 444 -19.83 17.63 9.62
N ILE A 445 -20.71 16.65 9.65
CA ILE A 445 -20.37 15.22 9.51
C ILE A 445 -19.79 14.94 8.11
N MET A 446 -20.35 15.54 7.07
CA MET A 446 -19.86 15.42 5.70
C MET A 446 -18.42 15.93 5.55
N GLU A 447 -18.05 16.98 6.28
CA GLU A 447 -16.72 17.60 6.26
C GLU A 447 -15.75 17.03 7.30
N THR A 448 -16.19 16.07 8.11
CA THR A 448 -15.38 15.46 9.18
C THR A 448 -14.87 14.08 8.76
N PRO A 449 -13.60 13.75 9.04
CA PRO A 449 -13.07 12.40 8.83
C PRO A 449 -13.93 11.33 9.50
N GLY A 450 -13.98 10.13 8.90
CA GLY A 450 -14.63 8.97 9.46
C GLY A 450 -13.85 8.31 10.60
N ILE A 451 -14.16 7.05 10.88
CA ILE A 451 -13.52 6.23 11.89
C ILE A 451 -12.42 5.39 11.22
N PRO A 452 -11.17 5.36 11.73
CA PRO A 452 -10.11 4.55 11.14
C PRO A 452 -10.40 3.06 11.30
N LEU A 453 -10.10 2.28 10.27
CA LEU A 453 -10.24 0.82 10.25
C LEU A 453 -9.68 0.14 11.51
N THR A 454 -8.55 0.60 11.97
CA THR A 454 -7.84 0.05 13.13
C THR A 454 -8.61 0.15 14.45
N ARG A 455 -9.67 0.96 14.48
CA ARG A 455 -10.49 1.25 15.66
C ARG A 455 -12.00 1.13 15.39
N TRP A 456 -12.40 0.43 14.32
CA TRP A 456 -13.82 0.24 13.99
C TRP A 456 -14.60 -0.39 15.14
N PHE A 457 -13.99 -1.33 15.88
CA PHE A 457 -14.61 -2.00 17.00
C PHE A 457 -14.81 -1.05 18.20
N ASP A 458 -13.90 -0.08 18.44
CA ASP A 458 -14.11 0.95 19.45
C ASP A 458 -15.40 1.72 19.16
N ALA A 459 -15.64 2.07 17.90
CA ALA A 459 -16.86 2.76 17.48
C ALA A 459 -18.14 1.90 17.61
N ALA A 460 -18.00 0.57 17.65
CA ALA A 460 -19.14 -0.34 17.86
C ALA A 460 -19.44 -0.59 19.34
N ILE A 461 -18.44 -0.53 20.23
CA ILE A 461 -18.56 -0.97 21.64
C ILE A 461 -18.52 0.17 22.67
N LEU A 462 -17.95 1.33 22.34
CA LEU A 462 -17.94 2.47 23.24
C LEU A 462 -19.37 2.97 23.53
N PRO A 463 -19.59 3.65 24.69
CA PRO A 463 -20.83 4.37 24.92
C PRO A 463 -21.17 5.30 23.76
N LYS A 464 -22.44 5.32 23.34
CA LYS A 464 -22.92 6.06 22.16
C LYS A 464 -22.55 7.55 22.20
N ASP A 465 -22.60 8.19 23.35
CA ASP A 465 -22.28 9.60 23.57
C ASP A 465 -20.77 9.91 23.46
N GLN A 466 -19.93 8.90 23.44
CA GLN A 466 -18.48 9.05 23.30
C GLN A 466 -18.02 8.95 21.82
N VAL A 467 -18.87 8.50 20.89
CA VAL A 467 -18.54 8.45 19.47
C VAL A 467 -19.14 9.67 18.78
N ALA A 468 -18.32 10.49 18.13
CA ALA A 468 -18.76 11.76 17.54
C ALA A 468 -19.53 11.56 16.22
N GLN A 469 -20.62 10.79 16.28
CA GLN A 469 -21.62 10.57 15.22
C GLN A 469 -22.96 10.21 15.85
N LYS A 470 -24.02 10.13 15.04
CA LYS A 470 -25.40 9.93 15.51
C LYS A 470 -25.61 8.64 16.32
N ASP A 471 -24.98 7.55 15.94
CA ASP A 471 -25.06 6.25 16.61
C ASP A 471 -23.74 5.48 16.45
N ASN A 472 -23.53 4.40 17.21
CA ASN A 472 -22.41 3.48 17.05
C ASN A 472 -22.38 2.88 15.64
N VAL A 473 -21.25 2.29 15.26
CA VAL A 473 -21.19 1.39 14.10
C VAL A 473 -22.01 0.15 14.40
N ARG A 474 -23.08 -0.06 13.62
CA ARG A 474 -24.07 -1.12 13.77
C ARG A 474 -24.00 -2.15 12.65
N ALA A 475 -23.49 -1.77 11.49
CA ALA A 475 -23.29 -2.67 10.37
C ALA A 475 -21.91 -2.48 9.73
N MET A 476 -21.39 -3.55 9.16
CA MET A 476 -20.18 -3.51 8.36
C MET A 476 -20.39 -4.23 7.03
N PHE A 477 -20.03 -3.57 5.94
CA PHE A 477 -19.92 -4.15 4.61
C PHE A 477 -18.42 -4.26 4.25
N VAL A 478 -17.92 -5.49 4.19
CA VAL A 478 -16.51 -5.79 3.90
C VAL A 478 -16.39 -6.29 2.48
N GLN A 479 -15.48 -5.70 1.71
CA GLN A 479 -15.19 -6.17 0.35
C GLN A 479 -13.67 -6.36 0.18
N GLY A 480 -13.24 -7.62 0.12
CA GLY A 480 -11.86 -8.02 -0.13
C GLY A 480 -10.87 -7.76 1.02
N HIS A 481 -11.29 -7.77 2.28
CA HIS A 481 -10.44 -7.49 3.44
C HIS A 481 -10.47 -8.61 4.48
N ALA A 482 -9.31 -8.98 5.03
CA ALA A 482 -9.18 -10.01 6.07
C ALA A 482 -9.14 -9.40 7.48
N SER A 483 -9.94 -9.92 8.42
CA SER A 483 -10.03 -9.40 9.80
C SER A 483 -8.76 -9.62 10.61
N ASN A 484 -8.02 -10.69 10.36
CA ASN A 484 -6.78 -11.01 11.08
C ASN A 484 -5.61 -10.05 10.80
N SER A 485 -5.75 -9.13 9.85
CA SER A 485 -4.77 -8.07 9.60
C SER A 485 -4.92 -6.85 10.53
N ILE A 486 -6.01 -6.78 11.30
CA ILE A 486 -6.29 -5.71 12.27
C ILE A 486 -5.78 -6.16 13.64
N THR A 487 -5.05 -5.27 14.35
CA THR A 487 -4.57 -5.57 15.71
C THR A 487 -5.70 -5.72 16.72
N ARG A 488 -5.38 -6.32 17.88
CA ARG A 488 -6.31 -6.45 19.00
C ARG A 488 -7.56 -7.27 18.66
N ILE A 489 -7.36 -8.48 18.10
CA ILE A 489 -8.47 -9.42 17.76
C ILE A 489 -9.46 -9.62 18.92
N PRO A 490 -9.06 -9.71 20.23
CA PRO A 490 -10.02 -9.79 21.33
C PRO A 490 -11.02 -8.62 21.35
N GLU A 491 -10.61 -7.42 21.01
CA GLU A 491 -11.52 -6.26 20.91
C GLU A 491 -12.40 -6.34 19.65
N SER A 492 -11.83 -6.84 18.54
CA SER A 492 -12.60 -7.09 17.32
C SER A 492 -13.74 -8.11 17.54
N LEU A 493 -13.53 -9.12 18.38
CA LEU A 493 -14.61 -10.07 18.76
C LEU A 493 -15.76 -9.38 19.48
N LYS A 494 -15.48 -8.44 20.39
CA LYS A 494 -16.51 -7.63 21.05
C LYS A 494 -17.27 -6.77 20.05
N GLY A 495 -16.53 -6.14 19.10
CA GLY A 495 -17.12 -5.40 17.99
C GLY A 495 -18.04 -6.26 17.13
N LEU A 496 -17.58 -7.45 16.70
CA LEU A 496 -18.36 -8.39 15.90
C LEU A 496 -19.66 -8.81 16.59
N LYS A 497 -19.63 -8.97 17.90
CA LYS A 497 -20.82 -9.27 18.69
C LYS A 497 -21.82 -8.09 18.74
N ALA A 498 -21.31 -6.85 18.70
CA ALA A 498 -22.11 -5.63 18.78
C ALA A 498 -22.81 -5.24 17.47
N LEU A 499 -22.31 -5.71 16.31
CA LEU A 499 -22.92 -5.40 15.01
C LEU A 499 -24.29 -6.05 14.84
N ASP A 500 -25.23 -5.34 14.24
CA ASP A 500 -26.53 -5.87 13.83
C ASP A 500 -26.43 -6.65 12.51
N LEU A 501 -25.57 -6.19 11.58
CA LEU A 501 -25.37 -6.78 10.26
C LEU A 501 -23.87 -6.86 9.90
N LEU A 502 -23.44 -8.01 9.36
CA LEU A 502 -22.12 -8.18 8.77
C LEU A 502 -22.24 -8.79 7.37
N VAL A 503 -21.69 -8.11 6.37
CA VAL A 503 -21.63 -8.60 4.98
C VAL A 503 -20.18 -8.71 4.58
N VAL A 504 -19.79 -9.86 4.03
CA VAL A 504 -18.43 -10.12 3.52
C VAL A 504 -18.52 -10.51 2.05
N ALA A 505 -18.06 -9.65 1.18
CA ALA A 505 -17.93 -9.88 -0.26
C ALA A 505 -16.46 -10.20 -0.58
N ASP A 506 -16.15 -11.46 -0.84
CA ASP A 506 -14.77 -11.95 -1.06
C ASP A 506 -14.82 -13.27 -1.85
N PRO A 507 -13.80 -13.64 -2.61
CA PRO A 507 -13.71 -14.99 -3.18
C PRO A 507 -13.69 -16.11 -2.12
N HIS A 508 -13.28 -15.80 -0.89
CA HIS A 508 -13.20 -16.73 0.24
C HIS A 508 -14.01 -16.20 1.44
N PRO A 509 -14.46 -17.04 2.39
CA PRO A 509 -15.21 -16.57 3.56
C PRO A 509 -14.40 -15.71 4.52
N THR A 510 -13.07 -15.80 4.46
CA THR A 510 -12.07 -15.12 5.29
C THR A 510 -12.22 -15.37 6.80
N THR A 511 -11.28 -14.86 7.59
CA THR A 511 -11.36 -14.93 9.05
C THR A 511 -12.54 -14.13 9.63
N TRP A 512 -13.21 -13.27 8.86
CA TRP A 512 -14.46 -12.64 9.31
C TRP A 512 -15.52 -13.68 9.63
N ALA A 513 -15.65 -14.74 8.80
CA ALA A 513 -16.63 -15.78 9.03
C ALA A 513 -16.35 -16.55 10.33
N SER A 514 -15.14 -17.04 10.51
CA SER A 514 -14.81 -17.86 11.68
C SER A 514 -14.83 -17.07 12.98
N LEU A 515 -14.33 -15.82 12.98
CA LEU A 515 -14.32 -14.98 14.17
C LEU A 515 -15.71 -14.45 14.53
N ALA A 516 -16.60 -14.19 13.56
CA ALA A 516 -17.98 -13.77 13.85
C ALA A 516 -18.78 -14.89 14.52
N VAL A 517 -18.64 -16.12 14.03
CA VAL A 517 -19.26 -17.30 14.67
C VAL A 517 -18.65 -17.52 16.07
N GLN A 518 -17.33 -17.40 16.22
CA GLN A 518 -16.65 -17.50 17.52
C GLN A 518 -17.09 -16.40 18.50
N ALA A 519 -17.43 -15.21 18.02
CA ALA A 519 -18.01 -14.13 18.84
C ALA A 519 -19.46 -14.41 19.28
N GLY A 520 -20.06 -15.52 18.83
CA GLY A 520 -21.40 -15.95 19.17
C GLY A 520 -22.49 -15.48 18.21
N ARG A 521 -22.12 -14.98 17.02
CA ARG A 521 -23.07 -14.59 15.98
C ARG A 521 -23.78 -15.84 15.43
N LYS A 522 -25.09 -15.76 15.32
CA LYS A 522 -25.94 -16.84 14.79
C LYS A 522 -26.77 -16.44 13.57
N GLU A 523 -26.90 -15.14 13.32
CA GLU A 523 -27.76 -14.56 12.29
C GLU A 523 -27.18 -13.26 11.71
N ASN A 524 -27.82 -12.75 10.67
CA ASN A 524 -27.51 -11.46 10.04
C ASN A 524 -26.05 -11.34 9.59
N MET A 525 -25.53 -12.44 9.04
CA MET A 525 -24.25 -12.44 8.35
C MET A 525 -24.41 -13.05 6.97
N TYR A 526 -23.83 -12.37 5.98
CA TYR A 526 -23.86 -12.80 4.58
C TYR A 526 -22.43 -12.91 4.04
N LEU A 527 -22.17 -13.98 3.27
CA LEU A 527 -20.98 -14.19 2.50
C LEU A 527 -21.37 -14.15 1.03
N LEU A 528 -20.80 -13.20 0.29
CA LEU A 528 -21.09 -12.97 -1.13
C LEU A 528 -19.85 -13.36 -1.96
N PRO A 529 -19.96 -14.36 -2.86
CA PRO A 529 -18.84 -14.76 -3.71
C PRO A 529 -18.57 -13.68 -4.73
N VAL A 530 -17.41 -13.02 -4.65
CA VAL A 530 -16.95 -12.10 -5.69
C VAL A 530 -15.90 -12.74 -6.58
N ALA A 531 -15.75 -12.19 -7.75
CA ALA A 531 -14.75 -12.59 -8.72
C ALA A 531 -13.34 -12.29 -8.22
N THR A 532 -12.37 -13.10 -8.62
CA THR A 532 -10.96 -12.78 -8.40
C THR A 532 -10.49 -11.73 -9.39
N GLN A 533 -9.32 -11.14 -9.14
CA GLN A 533 -8.73 -10.10 -9.99
C GLN A 533 -8.42 -10.56 -11.42
N PHE A 534 -8.40 -11.86 -11.69
CA PHE A 534 -8.19 -12.43 -13.02
C PHE A 534 -9.51 -12.74 -13.75
N GLU A 535 -10.61 -12.61 -13.06
CA GLU A 535 -11.98 -12.75 -13.58
C GLU A 535 -12.63 -11.39 -13.87
N CYS A 536 -11.93 -10.30 -13.56
CA CYS A 536 -12.33 -8.91 -13.81
C CYS A 536 -11.32 -8.21 -14.73
N LYS A 537 -11.68 -7.04 -15.25
CA LYS A 537 -10.77 -6.11 -15.91
C LYS A 537 -10.66 -4.82 -15.11
N GLY A 538 -9.56 -4.10 -15.29
CA GLY A 538 -9.38 -2.76 -14.70
C GLY A 538 -7.94 -2.42 -14.43
N SER A 539 -7.71 -1.18 -13.99
CA SER A 539 -6.39 -0.65 -13.75
C SER A 539 -5.89 -0.88 -12.31
N ARG A 540 -4.57 -0.92 -12.16
CA ARG A 540 -3.87 -1.01 -10.86
C ARG A 540 -2.63 -0.14 -10.89
N VAL A 541 -2.30 0.45 -9.75
CA VAL A 541 -1.11 1.29 -9.60
C VAL A 541 -0.10 0.63 -8.69
N ALA A 542 1.06 0.28 -9.25
CA ALA A 542 2.19 -0.24 -8.50
C ALA A 542 2.82 0.83 -7.59
N SER A 543 3.70 0.44 -6.66
CA SER A 543 4.35 1.38 -5.73
C SER A 543 5.03 2.55 -6.43
N ASN A 544 5.63 2.30 -7.60
CA ASN A 544 6.33 3.31 -8.40
C ASN A 544 5.40 4.25 -9.19
N ARG A 545 4.11 4.29 -8.85
CA ARG A 545 3.09 5.15 -9.45
C ARG A 545 2.73 4.81 -10.91
N ALA A 546 3.27 3.72 -11.44
CA ALA A 546 2.93 3.22 -12.76
C ALA A 546 1.57 2.51 -12.75
N MET A 547 0.67 2.92 -13.63
CA MET A 547 -0.64 2.30 -13.83
C MET A 547 -0.57 1.22 -14.90
N GLN A 548 -1.16 0.08 -14.63
CA GLN A 548 -1.21 -1.05 -15.54
C GLN A 548 -2.65 -1.55 -15.65
N TRP A 549 -3.05 -1.97 -16.85
CA TRP A 549 -4.36 -2.55 -17.09
C TRP A 549 -4.32 -4.08 -16.99
N GLY A 550 -5.15 -4.65 -16.11
CA GLY A 550 -5.38 -6.09 -16.07
C GLY A 550 -6.53 -6.46 -17.01
N GLU A 551 -6.27 -7.36 -17.94
CA GLU A 551 -7.33 -7.97 -18.74
C GLU A 551 -8.07 -9.03 -17.92
N GLN A 552 -9.34 -9.22 -18.21
CA GLN A 552 -10.10 -10.37 -17.75
C GLN A 552 -9.54 -11.64 -18.43
N ILE A 553 -8.91 -12.50 -17.64
CA ILE A 553 -8.31 -13.74 -18.14
C ILE A 553 -9.40 -14.77 -18.44
N VAL A 554 -10.31 -14.99 -17.51
CA VAL A 554 -11.47 -15.88 -17.64
C VAL A 554 -12.72 -15.18 -17.10
N LYS A 555 -13.88 -15.65 -17.49
CA LYS A 555 -15.15 -15.18 -16.88
C LYS A 555 -15.25 -15.61 -15.43
N PRO A 556 -15.99 -14.87 -14.59
CA PRO A 556 -16.29 -15.30 -13.23
C PRO A 556 -16.82 -16.74 -13.20
N ILE A 557 -16.26 -17.56 -12.31
CA ILE A 557 -16.70 -18.94 -12.12
C ILE A 557 -17.73 -19.04 -11.01
N PHE A 558 -18.45 -20.15 -10.98
CA PHE A 558 -19.57 -20.37 -10.07
C PHE A 558 -20.64 -19.26 -10.17
N GLU A 559 -21.20 -18.82 -9.06
CA GLU A 559 -22.12 -17.68 -9.00
C GLU A 559 -21.41 -16.37 -8.63
N SER A 560 -20.08 -16.30 -8.80
CA SER A 560 -19.30 -15.09 -8.46
C SER A 560 -19.69 -13.91 -9.34
N LYS A 561 -19.74 -12.72 -8.74
CA LYS A 561 -19.98 -11.45 -9.42
C LYS A 561 -18.77 -10.53 -9.31
N ASP A 562 -18.59 -9.68 -10.33
CA ASP A 562 -17.59 -8.61 -10.29
C ASP A 562 -17.89 -7.67 -9.11
N ASP A 563 -16.83 -7.12 -8.50
CA ASP A 563 -16.96 -6.11 -7.43
C ASP A 563 -17.83 -4.92 -7.86
N LEU A 564 -17.69 -4.48 -9.12
CA LEU A 564 -18.46 -3.37 -9.69
C LEU A 564 -19.96 -3.71 -9.78
N GLU A 565 -20.28 -4.97 -10.14
CA GLU A 565 -21.67 -5.44 -10.21
C GLU A 565 -22.30 -5.47 -8.82
N VAL A 566 -21.58 -5.95 -7.80
CA VAL A 566 -22.08 -5.98 -6.41
C VAL A 566 -22.40 -4.57 -5.93
N MET A 567 -21.49 -3.61 -6.16
CA MET A 567 -21.74 -2.21 -5.78
C MET A 567 -22.93 -1.58 -6.51
N TYR A 568 -23.11 -1.89 -7.80
CA TYR A 568 -24.29 -1.44 -8.55
C TYR A 568 -25.59 -2.02 -7.96
N LEU A 569 -25.63 -3.30 -7.66
CA LEU A 569 -26.81 -3.97 -7.09
C LEU A 569 -27.19 -3.36 -5.72
N ILE A 570 -26.20 -3.11 -4.86
CA ILE A 570 -26.41 -2.43 -3.57
C ILE A 570 -26.92 -1.00 -3.78
N ALA A 571 -26.29 -0.21 -4.66
CA ALA A 571 -26.72 1.16 -4.96
C ALA A 571 -28.17 1.20 -5.52
N LYS A 572 -28.51 0.23 -6.38
CA LYS A 572 -29.85 0.08 -6.96
C LYS A 572 -30.88 -0.24 -5.88
N LYS A 573 -30.59 -1.21 -4.99
CA LYS A 573 -31.50 -1.58 -3.89
C LYS A 573 -31.63 -0.45 -2.87
N CYS A 574 -30.58 0.35 -2.65
CA CYS A 574 -30.59 1.50 -1.75
C CYS A 574 -31.14 2.79 -2.39
N GLY A 575 -31.49 2.77 -3.67
CA GLY A 575 -32.24 3.83 -4.36
C GLY A 575 -31.45 5.04 -4.84
N PHE A 576 -30.13 4.89 -5.11
CA PHE A 576 -29.28 5.98 -5.62
C PHE A 576 -28.38 5.57 -6.81
N ALA A 577 -28.68 4.45 -7.46
CA ALA A 577 -27.88 3.98 -8.58
C ALA A 577 -27.91 4.93 -9.78
N ASN A 578 -29.05 5.55 -10.06
CA ASN A 578 -29.18 6.47 -11.21
C ASN A 578 -28.26 7.67 -11.09
N GLU A 579 -28.16 8.24 -9.90
CA GLU A 579 -27.29 9.38 -9.62
C GLU A 579 -25.81 8.95 -9.57
N MET A 580 -25.53 7.82 -8.94
CA MET A 580 -24.16 7.34 -8.76
C MET A 580 -23.51 6.91 -10.08
N PHE A 581 -24.26 6.29 -10.98
CA PHE A 581 -23.76 5.76 -12.25
C PHE A 581 -24.12 6.61 -13.47
N LYS A 582 -24.49 7.88 -13.29
CA LYS A 582 -24.95 8.79 -14.35
C LYS A 582 -23.99 8.88 -15.53
N ASN A 583 -22.68 8.85 -15.29
CA ASN A 583 -21.63 8.96 -16.31
C ASN A 583 -21.00 7.63 -16.69
N ILE A 584 -21.53 6.52 -16.18
CA ILE A 584 -20.94 5.21 -16.31
C ILE A 584 -21.97 4.30 -16.98
N LYS A 585 -21.61 3.74 -18.11
CA LYS A 585 -22.44 2.75 -18.79
C LYS A 585 -22.56 1.50 -17.93
N VAL A 586 -23.78 0.98 -17.79
CA VAL A 586 -24.06 -0.27 -17.08
C VAL A 586 -24.77 -1.22 -18.02
N GLU A 587 -24.16 -2.38 -18.26
CA GLU A 587 -24.75 -3.44 -19.06
C GLU A 587 -24.93 -4.71 -18.20
N ASN A 588 -26.13 -5.27 -18.19
CA ASN A 588 -26.46 -6.47 -17.41
C ASN A 588 -26.05 -6.37 -15.92
N ASN A 589 -26.27 -5.22 -15.31
CA ASN A 589 -25.87 -4.80 -13.95
C ASN A 589 -24.34 -4.62 -13.76
N LEU A 590 -23.51 -4.80 -14.76
CA LEU A 590 -22.06 -4.60 -14.68
C LEU A 590 -21.67 -3.20 -15.22
N PRO A 591 -21.15 -2.31 -14.38
CA PRO A 591 -20.60 -1.02 -14.80
C PRO A 591 -19.34 -1.19 -15.66
N GLU A 592 -19.18 -0.33 -16.67
CA GLU A 592 -18.03 -0.35 -17.58
C GLU A 592 -16.79 0.26 -16.91
N ALA A 593 -15.76 -0.54 -16.71
CA ALA A 593 -14.52 -0.12 -16.02
C ALA A 593 -13.82 1.06 -16.74
N GLU A 594 -13.82 1.07 -18.06
CA GLU A 594 -13.23 2.16 -18.86
C GLU A 594 -13.93 3.50 -18.64
N ASP A 595 -15.24 3.51 -18.49
CA ASP A 595 -15.99 4.75 -18.21
C ASP A 595 -15.73 5.26 -16.81
N ILE A 596 -15.53 4.35 -15.83
CA ILE A 596 -15.13 4.71 -14.48
C ILE A 596 -13.76 5.39 -14.52
N LEU A 597 -12.78 4.85 -15.22
CA LEU A 597 -11.47 5.47 -15.36
C LEU A 597 -11.54 6.83 -16.07
N ARG A 598 -12.41 6.99 -17.07
CA ARG A 598 -12.65 8.28 -17.71
C ARG A 598 -13.28 9.31 -16.75
N GLU A 599 -14.21 8.88 -15.90
CA GLU A 599 -14.76 9.74 -14.85
C GLU A 599 -13.68 10.16 -13.87
N MET A 600 -12.81 9.24 -13.45
CA MET A 600 -11.64 9.52 -12.62
C MET A 600 -10.70 10.54 -13.26
N ASN A 601 -10.39 10.38 -14.55
CA ASN A 601 -9.50 11.29 -15.29
C ASN A 601 -10.04 12.73 -15.29
N ARG A 602 -11.34 12.94 -15.37
CA ARG A 602 -11.96 14.28 -15.37
C ARG A 602 -11.77 15.04 -14.06
N GLY A 603 -11.61 14.35 -12.92
CA GLY A 603 -11.52 14.95 -11.59
C GLY A 603 -10.14 14.89 -10.92
N SER A 604 -9.18 14.20 -11.52
CA SER A 604 -7.93 13.80 -10.87
C SER A 604 -6.74 14.74 -11.05
N TRP A 605 -6.97 16.04 -11.17
CA TRP A 605 -5.92 17.03 -11.43
C TRP A 605 -4.85 17.04 -10.34
N SER A 606 -5.24 16.97 -9.07
CA SER A 606 -4.33 17.14 -7.93
C SER A 606 -3.19 16.09 -7.88
N THR A 607 -3.44 14.87 -8.32
CA THR A 607 -2.43 13.81 -8.43
C THR A 607 -1.92 13.63 -9.85
N GLY A 608 -2.66 14.08 -10.86
CA GLY A 608 -2.27 13.94 -12.25
C GLY A 608 -2.55 12.55 -12.84
N TYR A 609 -3.76 12.00 -12.65
CA TYR A 609 -4.24 10.84 -13.40
C TYR A 609 -4.86 11.23 -14.73
N CYS A 610 -5.12 12.50 -14.95
CA CYS A 610 -5.86 13.01 -16.09
C CYS A 610 -5.28 12.63 -17.47
N GLY A 611 -3.98 12.31 -17.54
CA GLY A 611 -3.34 11.81 -18.76
C GLY A 611 -3.32 10.27 -18.91
N GLN A 612 -3.83 9.52 -17.94
CA GLN A 612 -3.82 8.05 -17.92
C GLN A 612 -5.15 7.48 -18.44
N SER A 613 -5.45 7.67 -19.74
CA SER A 613 -6.70 7.13 -20.30
C SER A 613 -6.66 5.60 -20.43
N PRO A 614 -7.84 4.93 -20.47
CA PRO A 614 -7.92 3.49 -20.69
C PRO A 614 -7.17 3.04 -21.94
N GLU A 615 -7.27 3.82 -23.02
CA GLU A 615 -6.64 3.51 -24.30
C GLU A 615 -5.12 3.51 -24.21
N ARG A 616 -4.53 4.53 -23.55
CA ARG A 616 -3.08 4.63 -23.35
C ARG A 616 -2.56 3.49 -22.50
N ILE A 617 -3.21 3.20 -21.37
CA ILE A 617 -2.77 2.15 -20.45
C ILE A 617 -2.89 0.75 -21.09
N LYS A 618 -3.97 0.49 -21.83
CA LYS A 618 -4.11 -0.75 -22.61
C LYS A 618 -3.03 -0.87 -23.68
N SER A 619 -2.73 0.22 -24.39
CA SER A 619 -1.65 0.26 -25.37
C SER A 619 -0.29 -0.07 -24.74
N HIS A 620 0.00 0.44 -23.54
CA HIS A 620 1.23 0.11 -22.81
C HIS A 620 1.34 -1.38 -22.49
N MET A 621 0.24 -2.01 -22.07
CA MET A 621 0.22 -3.45 -21.78
C MET A 621 0.39 -4.31 -23.04
N ALA A 622 -0.20 -3.88 -24.16
CA ALA A 622 -0.09 -4.59 -25.43
C ALA A 622 1.32 -4.49 -26.04
N HIS A 623 2.01 -3.39 -25.81
CA HIS A 623 3.29 -3.07 -26.45
C HIS A 623 4.45 -2.97 -25.43
N GLN A 624 4.48 -3.83 -24.42
CA GLN A 624 5.52 -3.81 -23.38
C GLN A 624 6.95 -3.93 -23.92
N ALA A 625 7.11 -4.65 -25.05
CA ALA A 625 8.41 -4.82 -25.71
C ALA A 625 9.03 -3.53 -26.24
N ASP A 626 8.24 -2.49 -26.47
CA ASP A 626 8.72 -1.19 -26.96
C ASP A 626 9.42 -0.37 -25.86
N PHE A 627 9.22 -0.73 -24.59
CA PHE A 627 9.80 -0.02 -23.46
C PHE A 627 11.21 -0.55 -23.12
N ASP A 628 12.14 0.38 -23.04
CA ASP A 628 13.50 0.05 -22.59
C ASP A 628 13.50 -0.47 -21.13
N MET A 629 14.13 -1.62 -20.93
CA MET A 629 14.17 -2.31 -19.66
C MET A 629 14.88 -1.56 -18.53
N ARG A 630 15.62 -0.49 -18.85
CA ARG A 630 16.39 0.29 -17.89
C ARG A 630 15.70 1.59 -17.54
N THR A 631 15.34 2.37 -18.55
CA THR A 631 14.73 3.69 -18.38
C THR A 631 13.22 3.64 -18.26
N GLN A 632 12.60 2.51 -18.62
CA GLN A 632 11.16 2.34 -18.76
C GLN A 632 10.53 3.28 -19.79
N ARG A 633 11.32 3.91 -20.66
CA ARG A 633 10.84 4.79 -21.72
C ARG A 633 10.62 4.01 -23.01
N ALA A 634 9.51 4.22 -23.68
CA ALA A 634 9.23 3.62 -24.98
C ALA A 634 10.13 4.26 -26.04
N THR A 635 10.89 3.43 -26.73
CA THR A 635 11.84 3.83 -27.79
C THR A 635 11.25 3.68 -29.18
N THR A 636 10.26 2.81 -29.33
CA THR A 636 9.58 2.47 -30.58
C THR A 636 8.06 2.40 -30.36
N GLY A 637 7.33 2.06 -31.40
CA GLY A 637 5.91 1.77 -31.37
C GLY A 637 4.98 2.96 -31.10
N PRO A 638 3.69 2.67 -30.81
CA PRO A 638 2.67 3.71 -30.68
C PRO A 638 2.84 4.57 -29.41
N ASN A 639 3.57 4.07 -28.43
CA ASN A 639 3.78 4.73 -27.14
C ASN A 639 5.15 5.43 -27.07
N LYS A 640 5.85 5.62 -28.19
CA LYS A 640 7.18 6.22 -28.24
C LYS A 640 7.24 7.54 -27.46
N GLY A 641 8.16 7.62 -26.51
CA GLY A 641 8.37 8.77 -25.63
C GLY A 641 7.72 8.65 -24.25
N ASP A 642 6.68 7.84 -24.10
CA ASP A 642 6.01 7.59 -22.81
C ASP A 642 6.90 6.76 -21.87
N TYR A 643 6.72 6.95 -20.56
CA TYR A 643 7.26 6.05 -19.56
C TYR A 643 6.24 4.96 -19.22
N TYR A 644 6.69 3.73 -19.04
CA TYR A 644 5.82 2.57 -18.82
C TYR A 644 4.83 2.78 -17.67
N GLY A 645 3.55 2.60 -17.97
CA GLY A 645 2.46 2.81 -17.04
C GLY A 645 2.17 4.27 -16.72
N LEU A 646 2.75 5.23 -17.45
CA LEU A 646 2.55 6.67 -17.26
C LEU A 646 2.61 7.07 -15.77
N PRO A 647 3.74 6.88 -15.07
CA PRO A 647 3.80 7.16 -13.63
C PRO A 647 3.26 8.54 -13.32
N TRP A 648 2.28 8.62 -12.42
CA TRP A 648 1.72 9.93 -12.08
C TRP A 648 2.72 10.78 -11.27
N PRO A 649 2.68 12.10 -11.35
CA PRO A 649 1.78 12.94 -12.15
C PRO A 649 1.94 12.75 -13.66
N CYS A 650 0.80 12.49 -14.33
CA CYS A 650 0.71 12.46 -15.77
C CYS A 650 -0.43 13.41 -16.17
N TRP A 651 -0.08 14.67 -16.40
CA TRP A 651 -1.05 15.72 -16.70
C TRP A 651 -1.39 15.79 -18.17
N GLY A 652 -2.42 16.55 -18.45
CA GLY A 652 -2.88 16.80 -19.80
C GLY A 652 -3.94 15.83 -20.27
N SER A 653 -4.42 16.07 -21.46
CA SER A 653 -5.34 15.20 -22.17
C SER A 653 -4.55 14.20 -23.03
N PRO A 654 -5.19 13.20 -23.63
CA PRO A 654 -4.55 12.33 -24.63
C PRO A 654 -3.87 13.10 -25.77
N GLU A 655 -4.37 14.29 -26.11
CA GLU A 655 -3.81 15.16 -27.15
C GLU A 655 -2.51 15.84 -26.70
N VAL A 656 -2.39 16.18 -25.42
CA VAL A 656 -1.19 16.81 -24.83
C VAL A 656 -0.05 15.80 -24.66
N LYS A 657 -0.36 14.52 -24.52
CA LYS A 657 0.58 13.39 -24.46
C LYS A 657 1.72 13.58 -23.45
N HIS A 658 1.40 13.99 -22.23
CA HIS A 658 2.40 14.00 -21.16
C HIS A 658 2.93 12.57 -20.91
N PRO A 659 4.27 12.37 -20.86
CA PRO A 659 4.86 11.02 -20.87
C PRO A 659 4.79 10.27 -19.52
N GLY A 660 4.25 10.90 -18.46
CA GLY A 660 4.39 10.46 -17.07
C GLY A 660 5.64 11.02 -16.40
N THR A 661 5.72 10.89 -15.08
CA THR A 661 6.81 11.41 -14.25
C THR A 661 7.53 10.26 -13.55
N PRO A 662 8.58 9.68 -14.12
CA PRO A 662 9.26 8.51 -13.55
C PRO A 662 10.03 8.83 -12.27
N LEU A 663 10.58 10.06 -12.17
CA LEU A 663 11.33 10.58 -11.03
C LEU A 663 10.61 11.82 -10.50
N LEU A 664 9.97 11.71 -9.35
CA LEU A 664 9.39 12.87 -8.68
C LEU A 664 10.47 13.88 -8.31
N TYR A 665 10.15 15.15 -8.44
CA TYR A 665 11.01 16.27 -8.04
C TYR A 665 12.30 16.44 -8.87
N ASN A 666 12.33 15.88 -10.07
CA ASN A 666 13.44 16.04 -11.01
C ASN A 666 13.31 17.41 -11.70
N THR A 667 14.09 18.39 -11.24
CA THR A 667 14.12 19.75 -11.81
C THR A 667 15.03 19.88 -13.03
N ASN A 668 15.74 18.82 -13.41
CA ASN A 668 16.60 18.80 -14.61
C ASN A 668 15.84 18.46 -15.90
N LEU A 669 14.57 18.08 -15.78
CA LEU A 669 13.67 17.84 -16.90
C LEU A 669 12.62 18.94 -16.97
N ALA A 670 12.20 19.28 -18.19
CA ALA A 670 11.04 20.14 -18.38
C ALA A 670 9.76 19.45 -17.85
N ALA A 671 8.78 20.23 -17.43
CA ALA A 671 7.51 19.71 -16.92
C ALA A 671 6.83 18.78 -17.93
N MET A 672 6.83 19.14 -19.22
CA MET A 672 6.26 18.34 -20.31
C MET A 672 7.03 17.06 -20.64
N ASP A 673 8.25 16.92 -20.15
CA ASP A 673 9.09 15.72 -20.32
C ASP A 673 9.10 14.83 -19.06
N GLY A 674 8.27 15.14 -18.06
CA GLY A 674 8.16 14.41 -16.80
C GLY A 674 8.99 14.99 -15.66
N GLY A 675 9.45 16.25 -15.78
CA GLY A 675 10.08 17.00 -14.69
C GLY A 675 9.09 17.43 -13.63
N GLY A 676 9.59 17.78 -12.43
CA GLY A 676 8.73 18.18 -11.31
C GLY A 676 9.47 18.93 -10.22
N CYS A 677 8.69 19.60 -9.37
CA CYS A 677 9.16 20.37 -8.22
C CYS A 677 8.59 19.82 -6.92
N PHE A 678 9.09 20.25 -5.76
CA PHE A 678 8.42 19.99 -4.49
C PHE A 678 7.04 20.67 -4.43
N ARG A 679 6.09 19.98 -3.81
CA ARG A 679 4.71 20.46 -3.63
C ARG A 679 4.34 20.50 -2.15
N ALA A 680 5.20 20.91 -1.29
CA ALA A 680 4.99 20.87 0.14
C ALA A 680 3.93 21.91 0.62
N ARG A 681 2.66 21.66 0.33
CA ARG A 681 1.56 22.56 0.65
C ARG A 681 0.99 22.34 2.05
N PHE A 682 0.92 21.10 2.52
CA PHE A 682 0.31 20.75 3.80
C PHE A 682 1.26 21.00 4.98
N GLY A 683 0.72 21.49 6.11
CA GLY A 683 1.48 21.70 7.35
C GLY A 683 2.52 22.83 7.28
N VAL A 684 2.41 23.75 6.33
CA VAL A 684 3.23 24.98 6.27
C VAL A 684 2.44 26.21 6.69
N GLU A 685 1.19 26.04 7.06
CA GLU A 685 0.35 27.09 7.58
C GLU A 685 0.64 27.26 9.07
N ARG A 686 0.90 28.49 9.49
CA ARG A 686 0.90 28.88 10.90
C ARG A 686 -0.21 29.88 11.14
N GLU A 687 -0.69 29.92 12.37
CA GLU A 687 -1.63 30.95 12.79
C GLU A 687 -0.85 32.20 13.22
N GLU A 688 -1.15 33.33 12.62
CA GLU A 688 -0.64 34.65 13.01
C GLU A 688 -1.79 35.49 13.56
N LYS A 689 -1.59 36.09 14.76
CA LYS A 689 -2.52 37.05 15.32
C LYS A 689 -2.27 38.42 14.66
N LYS A 690 -3.33 38.97 14.08
CA LYS A 690 -3.32 40.36 13.57
C LYS A 690 -3.43 41.36 14.69
N ALA A 691 -3.10 42.63 14.39
CA ALA A 691 -3.23 43.71 15.33
C ALA A 691 -4.67 43.95 15.86
N ASP A 692 -5.68 43.57 15.08
CA ASP A 692 -7.10 43.61 15.44
C ASP A 692 -7.54 42.41 16.33
N GLY A 693 -6.63 41.54 16.73
CA GLY A 693 -6.91 40.35 17.54
C GLY A 693 -7.40 39.13 16.77
N SER A 694 -7.67 39.27 15.47
CA SER A 694 -8.07 38.13 14.61
C SER A 694 -6.89 37.20 14.33
N THR A 695 -7.17 35.92 14.10
CA THR A 695 -6.19 34.93 13.73
C THR A 695 -6.29 34.63 12.24
N VAL A 696 -5.17 34.68 11.54
CA VAL A 696 -5.07 34.33 10.10
C VAL A 696 -4.12 33.17 9.92
N LYS A 697 -4.50 32.23 9.09
CA LYS A 697 -3.58 31.18 8.63
C LYS A 697 -2.70 31.73 7.51
N VAL A 698 -1.40 31.75 7.73
CA VAL A 698 -0.41 32.19 6.77
C VAL A 698 0.33 30.97 6.22
N ASN A 699 0.33 30.85 4.89
CA ASN A 699 1.16 29.82 4.23
C ASN A 699 2.62 30.27 4.22
N MET A 700 3.47 29.55 4.97
CA MET A 700 4.89 29.87 5.11
C MET A 700 5.70 29.70 3.82
N LEU A 701 5.15 29.05 2.79
CA LEU A 701 5.75 28.84 1.48
C LEU A 701 5.00 29.56 0.35
N ALA A 702 4.10 30.51 0.69
CA ALA A 702 3.49 31.40 -0.29
C ALA A 702 4.54 32.33 -0.95
N GLU A 703 4.15 32.96 -2.04
CA GLU A 703 5.00 33.93 -2.74
C GLU A 703 5.63 34.92 -1.76
N GLY A 704 6.95 35.05 -1.78
CA GLY A 704 7.71 35.88 -0.87
C GLY A 704 8.21 35.22 0.42
N SER A 705 7.80 33.99 0.72
CA SER A 705 8.32 33.22 1.88
C SER A 705 9.52 32.32 1.57
N TYR A 706 9.99 32.34 0.33
CA TYR A 706 11.26 31.73 -0.07
C TYR A 706 12.44 32.54 0.44
N SER A 707 13.53 31.90 0.84
CA SER A 707 14.71 32.67 1.21
C SER A 707 15.17 33.48 0.01
N LYS A 708 15.45 34.76 0.21
CA LYS A 708 15.95 35.70 -0.83
C LYS A 708 17.24 35.20 -1.49
N ASP A 709 17.93 34.27 -0.82
CA ASP A 709 19.22 33.71 -1.24
C ASP A 709 19.06 32.42 -2.05
N SER A 710 17.84 31.94 -2.28
CA SER A 710 17.61 30.74 -3.09
C SER A 710 17.67 31.09 -4.57
N GLU A 711 18.50 30.35 -5.32
CA GLU A 711 18.58 30.43 -6.78
C GLU A 711 17.41 29.77 -7.50
N ILE A 712 16.55 29.06 -6.78
CA ILE A 712 15.25 28.63 -7.30
C ILE A 712 14.45 29.90 -7.57
N LYS A 713 14.62 30.43 -8.75
CA LYS A 713 13.90 31.62 -9.23
C LYS A 713 12.41 31.43 -9.30
N ASP A 714 11.93 30.28 -8.98
CA ASP A 714 10.65 29.74 -9.35
C ASP A 714 9.75 29.51 -8.17
N GLY A 715 9.90 30.29 -7.11
CA GLY A 715 8.90 30.34 -6.04
C GLY A 715 7.57 30.89 -6.58
N TYR A 716 7.10 30.33 -7.69
CA TYR A 716 5.81 30.71 -8.24
C TYR A 716 4.68 29.99 -7.49
N PRO A 717 3.55 30.69 -7.32
CA PRO A 717 2.40 30.15 -6.60
C PRO A 717 1.70 29.07 -7.42
N GLU A 718 0.75 28.40 -6.79
CA GLU A 718 -0.21 27.55 -7.47
C GLU A 718 -1.01 28.35 -8.52
N PHE A 719 -1.18 27.78 -9.72
CA PHE A 719 -1.83 28.51 -10.82
C PHE A 719 -3.34 28.64 -10.61
N THR A 720 -3.79 29.88 -10.71
CA THR A 720 -5.21 30.26 -10.80
C THR A 720 -5.43 31.07 -12.07
N LEU A 721 -6.70 31.32 -12.44
CA LEU A 721 -6.98 32.21 -13.56
C LEU A 721 -6.39 33.62 -13.32
N ALA A 722 -6.43 34.14 -12.08
CA ALA A 722 -5.78 35.41 -11.73
C ALA A 722 -4.27 35.40 -12.00
N VAL A 723 -3.57 34.32 -11.71
CA VAL A 723 -2.14 34.16 -12.00
C VAL A 723 -1.90 34.17 -13.51
N LEU A 724 -2.70 33.44 -14.29
CA LEU A 724 -2.59 33.48 -15.76
C LEU A 724 -2.78 34.90 -16.32
N LYS A 725 -3.79 35.63 -15.83
CA LYS A 725 -4.04 37.02 -16.23
C LYS A 725 -2.89 37.95 -15.86
N LYS A 726 -2.34 37.82 -14.64
CA LYS A 726 -1.17 38.60 -14.18
C LYS A 726 0.05 38.40 -15.09
N LEU A 727 0.22 37.18 -15.61
CA LEU A 727 1.30 36.81 -16.51
C LEU A 727 0.99 37.11 -18.00
N GLY A 728 -0.26 37.46 -18.34
CA GLY A 728 -0.71 37.65 -19.72
C GLY A 728 -0.89 36.32 -20.50
N TRP A 729 -0.96 35.20 -19.81
CA TRP A 729 -1.07 33.86 -20.40
C TRP A 729 -2.54 33.39 -20.54
N ASP A 730 -3.48 34.10 -19.98
CA ASP A 730 -4.92 33.88 -20.14
C ASP A 730 -5.37 33.88 -21.61
N LYS A 731 -4.64 34.56 -22.50
CA LYS A 731 -4.86 34.56 -23.96
C LYS A 731 -4.70 33.18 -24.60
N ASP A 732 -4.00 32.28 -23.95
CA ASP A 732 -3.81 30.90 -24.42
C ASP A 732 -5.00 29.99 -24.06
N LEU A 733 -5.95 30.45 -23.23
CA LEU A 733 -7.17 29.73 -22.95
C LEU A 733 -8.16 29.85 -24.12
N THR A 734 -8.80 28.73 -24.44
CA THR A 734 -9.88 28.73 -25.44
C THR A 734 -11.18 29.26 -24.85
N GLU A 735 -12.10 29.71 -25.70
CA GLU A 735 -13.45 30.13 -25.28
C GLU A 735 -14.21 29.03 -24.52
N ALA A 736 -14.04 27.77 -24.96
CA ALA A 736 -14.66 26.61 -24.32
C ALA A 736 -14.10 26.38 -22.90
N GLU A 737 -12.77 26.48 -22.72
CA GLU A 737 -12.13 26.39 -21.42
C GLU A 737 -12.61 27.52 -20.49
N MET A 738 -12.64 28.76 -20.99
CA MET A 738 -13.14 29.90 -20.20
C MET A 738 -14.61 29.74 -19.81
N ALA A 739 -15.45 29.16 -20.67
CA ALA A 739 -16.84 28.88 -20.33
C ALA A 739 -16.99 27.88 -19.17
N VAL A 740 -16.11 26.86 -19.11
CA VAL A 740 -16.08 25.90 -18.01
C VAL A 740 -15.56 26.57 -16.72
N ILE A 741 -14.47 27.33 -16.78
CA ILE A 741 -13.88 28.05 -15.64
C ILE A 741 -14.93 28.98 -15.01
N ASN A 742 -15.65 29.76 -15.82
CA ASN A 742 -16.71 30.67 -15.36
C ASN A 742 -17.86 29.94 -14.64
N LYS A 743 -18.17 28.71 -15.03
CA LYS A 743 -19.18 27.89 -14.34
C LYS A 743 -18.70 27.36 -12.99
N VAL A 744 -17.40 27.17 -12.79
CA VAL A 744 -16.86 26.69 -11.50
C VAL A 744 -17.09 27.72 -10.40
N ASN A 745 -16.82 28.98 -10.70
CA ASN A 745 -17.06 30.09 -9.77
C ASN A 745 -17.56 31.33 -10.54
N PRO A 746 -18.88 31.46 -10.74
CA PRO A 746 -19.44 32.58 -11.54
C PRO A 746 -19.18 33.96 -10.95
N THR A 747 -19.05 34.08 -9.62
CA THR A 747 -18.87 35.36 -8.93
C THR A 747 -17.43 35.85 -8.91
N THR A 748 -16.49 34.92 -8.80
CA THR A 748 -15.04 35.18 -8.75
C THR A 748 -14.27 34.19 -9.60
N PRO A 749 -14.40 34.19 -10.94
CA PRO A 749 -13.74 33.25 -11.82
C PRO A 749 -12.20 33.25 -11.64
N ASP A 750 -11.64 34.39 -11.31
CA ASP A 750 -10.19 34.57 -11.11
C ASP A 750 -9.61 33.71 -9.97
N ALA A 751 -10.48 33.34 -9.00
CA ALA A 751 -10.08 32.47 -7.89
C ALA A 751 -10.07 30.97 -8.24
N VAL A 752 -10.52 30.59 -9.44
CA VAL A 752 -10.51 29.19 -9.88
C VAL A 752 -9.07 28.73 -10.06
N SER A 753 -8.70 27.69 -9.31
CA SER A 753 -7.37 27.07 -9.40
C SER A 753 -7.33 25.97 -10.46
N TRP A 754 -6.14 25.66 -10.92
CA TRP A 754 -5.86 24.56 -11.84
C TRP A 754 -6.48 23.22 -11.40
N SER A 755 -6.55 22.98 -10.09
CA SER A 755 -7.07 21.72 -9.52
C SER A 755 -8.62 21.67 -9.47
N LEU A 756 -9.29 22.80 -9.65
CA LEU A 756 -10.75 22.91 -9.66
C LEU A 756 -11.32 23.15 -11.06
N ASP A 757 -10.47 23.47 -12.02
CA ASP A 757 -10.82 23.72 -13.40
C ASP A 757 -11.04 22.43 -14.18
N LEU A 758 -12.30 22.03 -14.37
CA LEU A 758 -12.65 20.81 -15.09
C LEU A 758 -12.36 20.88 -16.61
N SER A 759 -12.04 22.05 -17.14
CA SER A 759 -11.59 22.16 -18.54
C SER A 759 -10.15 21.68 -18.73
N GLY A 760 -9.32 21.72 -17.69
CA GLY A 760 -7.88 21.52 -17.75
C GLY A 760 -7.11 22.66 -18.44
N GLY A 761 -7.78 23.76 -18.79
CA GLY A 761 -7.17 24.88 -19.51
C GLY A 761 -6.07 25.56 -18.71
N ILE A 762 -6.31 25.85 -17.41
CA ILE A 762 -5.30 26.46 -16.54
C ILE A 762 -4.06 25.58 -16.43
N GLN A 763 -4.24 24.27 -16.28
CA GLN A 763 -3.15 23.31 -16.24
C GLN A 763 -2.39 23.27 -17.57
N ARG A 764 -3.09 23.15 -18.68
CA ARG A 764 -2.52 23.09 -20.04
C ARG A 764 -1.68 24.34 -20.32
N VAL A 765 -2.17 25.53 -20.00
CA VAL A 765 -1.44 26.77 -20.19
C VAL A 765 -0.18 26.85 -19.32
N ALA A 766 -0.26 26.48 -18.05
CA ALA A 766 0.93 26.41 -17.19
C ALA A 766 2.00 25.49 -17.78
N LEU A 767 1.63 24.27 -18.20
CA LEU A 767 2.54 23.30 -18.81
C LEU A 767 3.13 23.82 -20.14
N LYS A 768 2.35 24.48 -20.98
CA LYS A 768 2.80 25.12 -22.23
C LYS A 768 3.94 26.12 -21.98
N HIS A 769 3.86 26.85 -20.88
CA HIS A 769 4.90 27.82 -20.45
C HIS A 769 6.00 27.19 -19.57
N GLY A 770 6.09 25.87 -19.52
CA GLY A 770 7.15 25.14 -18.80
C GLY A 770 6.96 25.07 -17.28
N CYS A 771 5.79 25.47 -16.77
CA CYS A 771 5.52 25.51 -15.33
C CYS A 771 4.72 24.30 -14.86
N ILE A 772 5.02 23.83 -13.65
CA ILE A 772 4.21 22.82 -12.96
C ILE A 772 2.98 23.53 -12.37
N PRO A 773 1.74 23.04 -12.59
CA PRO A 773 0.51 23.76 -12.20
C PRO A 773 0.36 24.04 -10.71
N TYR A 774 0.94 23.19 -9.83
CA TYR A 774 0.87 23.37 -8.38
C TYR A 774 1.92 24.34 -7.80
N GLY A 775 2.69 25.03 -8.64
CA GLY A 775 3.76 25.92 -8.19
C GLY A 775 5.03 25.19 -7.77
N ASN A 776 6.00 25.96 -7.28
CA ASN A 776 7.27 25.44 -6.82
C ASN A 776 7.49 25.79 -5.33
N ALA A 777 7.65 24.78 -4.48
CA ALA A 777 7.83 24.92 -3.04
C ALA A 777 9.15 24.28 -2.57
N LYS A 778 9.54 24.58 -1.33
CA LYS A 778 10.64 23.90 -0.64
C LYS A 778 10.11 22.64 0.06
N ALA A 779 10.94 21.60 0.16
CA ALA A 779 10.69 20.50 1.08
C ALA A 779 10.84 20.98 2.53
N ARG A 780 10.16 20.30 3.46
CA ARG A 780 10.03 20.75 4.85
C ARG A 780 10.62 19.76 5.85
N MET A 781 11.52 20.21 6.67
CA MET A 781 11.94 19.52 7.88
C MET A 781 11.06 19.88 9.09
N ASN A 782 10.42 21.05 9.08
CA ASN A 782 9.45 21.48 10.09
C ASN A 782 8.04 21.52 9.47
N ALA A 783 7.11 20.70 9.93
CA ALA A 783 5.74 20.58 9.42
C ALA A 783 4.71 20.90 10.52
N PHE A 784 4.27 22.13 10.56
CA PHE A 784 3.37 22.68 11.55
C PHE A 784 2.06 21.92 11.62
N GLY A 785 1.31 21.40 11.72
CA GLY A 785 0.04 20.65 11.69
C GLY A 785 0.16 19.19 12.11
N LEU A 786 1.38 18.74 12.37
CA LEU A 786 1.61 17.40 12.90
C LEU A 786 1.84 17.42 14.41
N PRO A 787 1.54 16.34 15.13
CA PRO A 787 1.78 16.24 16.57
C PRO A 787 3.23 16.57 16.96
N ASP A 788 4.19 16.12 16.16
CA ASP A 788 5.60 16.50 16.23
C ASP A 788 5.98 17.23 14.92
N PRO A 789 6.00 18.56 14.90
CA PRO A 789 6.41 19.33 13.70
C PRO A 789 7.81 18.97 13.19
N ILE A 790 8.73 18.70 14.11
CA ILE A 790 10.02 18.04 13.88
C ILE A 790 9.92 16.65 14.50
N PRO A 791 10.27 15.57 13.79
CA PRO A 791 10.25 14.23 14.33
C PRO A 791 11.03 14.12 15.63
N VAL A 792 10.46 13.52 16.67
CA VAL A 792 11.07 13.30 17.97
C VAL A 792 10.99 11.82 18.31
N HIS A 793 12.05 11.26 18.87
CA HIS A 793 11.98 9.90 19.37
C HIS A 793 11.04 9.81 20.57
N ARG A 794 10.17 8.82 20.55
CA ARG A 794 9.28 8.47 21.63
C ARG A 794 9.36 6.98 21.87
N GLU A 795 9.60 6.61 23.11
CA GLU A 795 9.68 5.21 23.48
C GLU A 795 8.33 4.52 23.25
N PRO A 796 8.29 3.30 22.71
CA PRO A 796 7.04 2.58 22.47
C PRO A 796 6.15 2.50 23.72
N ILE A 797 4.84 2.43 23.51
CA ILE A 797 3.85 2.33 24.60
C ILE A 797 4.17 1.15 25.52
N TYR A 798 4.52 0.02 24.94
CA TYR A 798 4.94 -1.17 25.65
C TYR A 798 6.44 -1.39 25.42
N SER A 799 7.25 -0.96 26.37
CA SER A 799 8.70 -1.09 26.32
C SER A 799 9.26 -1.71 27.60
N PRO A 800 10.29 -2.57 27.52
CA PRO A 800 10.99 -3.06 28.68
C PRO A 800 11.98 -2.02 29.27
N ARG A 801 12.24 -0.93 28.55
CA ARG A 801 13.19 0.12 28.90
C ARG A 801 12.53 1.26 29.66
N ILE A 802 12.22 0.99 30.96
CA ILE A 802 11.57 1.97 31.83
C ILE A 802 12.40 3.26 31.98
N ASP A 803 13.72 3.14 31.97
CA ASP A 803 14.65 4.28 31.97
C ASP A 803 14.46 5.20 30.75
N LEU A 804 14.18 4.64 29.59
CA LEU A 804 13.93 5.39 28.36
C LEU A 804 12.52 5.98 28.31
N ILE A 805 11.52 5.29 28.85
CA ILE A 805 10.16 5.83 28.97
C ILE A 805 10.16 7.15 29.73
N ALA A 806 10.95 7.23 30.83
CA ALA A 806 11.05 8.45 31.61
C ALA A 806 11.68 9.62 30.85
N LYS A 807 12.63 9.33 29.93
CA LYS A 807 13.33 10.35 29.15
C LYS A 807 12.58 10.68 27.85
N TYR A 808 11.97 9.71 27.21
CA TYR A 808 11.31 9.80 25.91
C TYR A 808 9.86 9.28 25.97
N PRO A 809 8.98 9.89 26.75
CA PRO A 809 7.61 9.41 26.92
C PRO A 809 6.86 9.47 25.58
N THR A 810 5.89 8.56 25.40
CA THR A 810 5.01 8.60 24.23
C THR A 810 4.14 9.86 24.22
N LEU A 811 3.54 10.17 23.07
CA LEU A 811 2.58 11.26 22.98
C LEU A 811 1.42 11.04 23.96
N PRO A 812 0.92 12.11 24.57
CA PRO A 812 -0.31 12.03 25.36
C PRO A 812 -1.45 11.51 24.48
N ASP A 813 -2.33 10.70 25.08
CA ASP A 813 -3.55 10.32 24.42
C ASP A 813 -4.36 11.55 24.04
N ALA A 814 -4.94 11.52 22.84
CA ALA A 814 -5.74 12.60 22.29
C ALA A 814 -6.97 12.03 21.57
N LYS A 815 -7.98 12.87 21.39
CA LYS A 815 -9.09 12.57 20.50
C LYS A 815 -8.55 12.22 19.11
N GLN A 816 -8.97 11.07 18.59
CA GLN A 816 -8.56 10.63 17.27
C GLN A 816 -9.78 10.51 16.35
N PHE A 817 -9.88 11.44 15.38
CA PHE A 817 -11.03 11.50 14.48
C PHE A 817 -12.35 11.61 15.28
N ARG A 818 -13.25 10.66 15.15
CA ARG A 818 -14.55 10.60 15.85
C ARG A 818 -14.51 9.86 17.20
N LEU A 819 -13.35 9.34 17.58
CA LEU A 819 -13.19 8.57 18.82
C LEU A 819 -12.61 9.44 19.93
N PRO A 820 -13.05 9.25 21.18
CA PRO A 820 -12.60 10.05 22.31
C PRO A 820 -11.13 9.77 22.64
N ASN A 821 -10.55 10.69 23.41
CA ASN A 821 -9.41 10.40 24.25
C ASN A 821 -9.81 9.34 25.30
N ILE A 822 -8.97 8.34 25.53
CA ILE A 822 -9.23 7.32 26.57
C ILE A 822 -9.06 7.85 28.01
N GLY A 823 -8.61 9.10 28.19
CA GLY A 823 -8.57 9.79 29.46
C GLY A 823 -7.39 9.43 30.38
N PHE A 824 -6.50 8.52 29.97
CA PHE A 824 -5.30 8.16 30.72
C PHE A 824 -4.15 7.76 29.78
N SER A 825 -2.92 7.86 30.25
CA SER A 825 -1.76 7.39 29.48
C SER A 825 -1.63 5.87 29.60
N VAL A 826 -1.78 5.16 28.46
CA VAL A 826 -1.61 3.70 28.39
C VAL A 826 -0.17 3.31 28.77
N GLN A 827 0.83 4.06 28.32
CA GLN A 827 2.23 3.83 28.65
C GLN A 827 2.48 3.95 30.16
N LYS A 828 1.97 5.01 30.79
CA LYS A 828 2.08 5.20 32.25
C LYS A 828 1.40 4.08 33.02
N ALA A 829 0.18 3.71 32.60
CA ALA A 829 -0.55 2.60 33.22
C ALA A 829 0.17 1.26 33.07
N ALA A 830 0.82 1.01 31.93
CA ALA A 830 1.62 -0.20 31.70
C ALA A 830 2.86 -0.25 32.64
N VAL A 831 3.52 0.89 32.86
CA VAL A 831 4.64 1.01 33.79
C VAL A 831 4.18 0.76 35.22
N GLU A 832 3.10 1.40 35.68
CA GLU A 832 2.55 1.27 37.02
C GLU A 832 2.12 -0.18 37.36
N LYS A 833 1.57 -0.89 36.35
CA LYS A 833 1.20 -2.31 36.45
C LYS A 833 2.38 -3.28 36.36
N GLY A 834 3.59 -2.79 36.10
CA GLY A 834 4.79 -3.62 35.97
C GLY A 834 4.71 -4.58 34.76
N ILE A 835 4.07 -4.18 33.68
CA ILE A 835 3.83 -5.01 32.51
C ILE A 835 5.15 -5.58 31.94
N ALA A 836 6.20 -4.79 31.85
CA ALA A 836 7.50 -5.22 31.33
C ALA A 836 8.15 -6.37 32.12
N LYS A 837 7.85 -6.49 33.44
CA LYS A 837 8.34 -7.63 34.27
C LYS A 837 7.57 -8.90 33.96
N GLN A 838 6.29 -8.80 33.65
CA GLN A 838 5.41 -9.94 33.36
C GLN A 838 5.58 -10.42 31.90
N PHE A 839 5.86 -9.50 31.00
CA PHE A 839 6.00 -9.72 29.55
C PHE A 839 7.35 -9.15 29.09
N PRO A 840 8.47 -9.87 29.33
CA PRO A 840 9.81 -9.30 29.18
C PRO A 840 10.34 -9.29 27.73
N LEU A 841 9.67 -9.96 26.80
CA LEU A 841 10.14 -10.05 25.42
C LEU A 841 9.43 -9.02 24.54
N ILE A 842 10.20 -8.30 23.73
CA ILE A 842 9.66 -7.46 22.68
C ILE A 842 9.21 -8.38 21.53
N LEU A 843 7.95 -8.26 21.15
CA LEU A 843 7.40 -8.97 20.00
C LEU A 843 7.35 -8.07 18.79
N SER A 844 7.91 -8.53 17.70
CA SER A 844 7.79 -7.92 16.36
C SER A 844 7.13 -8.89 15.39
N SER A 845 6.66 -8.36 14.26
CA SER A 845 6.01 -9.17 13.22
C SER A 845 6.52 -8.84 11.83
N GLY A 846 6.36 -9.78 10.89
CA GLY A 846 6.80 -9.59 9.52
C GLY A 846 6.19 -10.57 8.53
N ARG A 847 6.76 -10.60 7.31
CA ARG A 847 6.28 -11.39 6.18
C ARG A 847 7.07 -12.66 5.95
N LEU A 848 6.42 -13.60 5.27
CA LEU A 848 6.99 -14.79 4.64
C LEU A 848 6.87 -14.68 3.12
N VAL A 849 7.73 -15.42 2.39
CA VAL A 849 7.71 -15.40 0.92
C VAL A 849 6.49 -16.13 0.34
N GLU A 850 5.97 -17.08 1.08
CA GLU A 850 4.85 -17.93 0.68
C GLU A 850 3.51 -17.22 0.78
N TYR A 851 3.37 -16.27 1.72
CA TYR A 851 2.10 -15.67 2.05
C TYR A 851 2.04 -14.16 1.79
N GLU A 852 0.84 -13.65 1.61
CA GLU A 852 0.56 -12.26 1.29
C GLU A 852 -0.51 -11.70 2.23
N GLY A 853 -0.33 -10.48 2.75
CA GLY A 853 -1.29 -9.76 3.59
C GLY A 853 -1.80 -10.60 4.76
N GLY A 854 -3.10 -10.62 4.97
CA GLY A 854 -3.77 -11.48 5.96
C GLY A 854 -3.72 -12.97 5.62
N GLY A 855 -3.22 -13.33 4.45
CA GLY A 855 -2.96 -14.71 4.04
C GLY A 855 -4.17 -15.50 3.52
N GLU A 856 -5.34 -14.90 3.44
CA GLU A 856 -6.59 -15.63 3.10
C GLU A 856 -6.51 -16.31 1.73
N GLU A 857 -6.16 -15.58 0.68
CA GLU A 857 -5.95 -16.11 -0.65
C GLU A 857 -4.81 -17.14 -0.67
N THR A 858 -3.69 -16.79 -0.06
CA THR A 858 -2.46 -17.59 -0.15
C THR A 858 -2.47 -18.82 0.77
N ARG A 859 -3.14 -18.77 1.93
CA ARG A 859 -3.36 -19.96 2.78
C ARG A 859 -4.38 -20.93 2.17
N SER A 860 -5.22 -20.45 1.27
CA SER A 860 -6.16 -21.27 0.49
C SER A 860 -5.52 -21.87 -0.78
N ASN A 861 -4.30 -21.43 -1.14
CA ASN A 861 -3.53 -21.92 -2.28
C ASN A 861 -2.71 -23.15 -1.85
N LYS A 862 -3.03 -24.31 -2.41
CA LYS A 862 -2.41 -25.59 -2.05
C LYS A 862 -0.88 -25.60 -2.25
N TRP A 863 -0.39 -25.00 -3.34
CA TRP A 863 1.03 -24.99 -3.65
C TRP A 863 1.85 -24.16 -2.66
N LEU A 864 1.30 -23.03 -2.21
CA LEU A 864 1.93 -22.19 -1.20
C LEU A 864 1.82 -22.81 0.19
N ALA A 865 0.69 -23.44 0.49
CA ALA A 865 0.45 -24.13 1.75
C ALA A 865 1.42 -25.29 1.99
N GLU A 866 1.85 -26.00 0.93
CA GLU A 866 2.87 -27.07 1.02
C GLU A 866 4.24 -26.52 1.43
N LEU A 867 4.56 -25.27 1.11
CA LEU A 867 5.85 -24.67 1.42
C LEU A 867 5.96 -24.22 2.88
N GLN A 868 4.83 -23.82 3.50
CA GLN A 868 4.79 -23.33 4.88
C GLN A 868 3.46 -23.70 5.54
N GLN A 869 3.46 -24.71 6.38
CA GLN A 869 2.24 -25.27 6.96
C GLN A 869 1.91 -24.76 8.36
N ASP A 870 2.92 -24.40 9.14
CA ASP A 870 2.73 -24.08 10.55
C ASP A 870 3.00 -22.60 10.85
N MET A 871 2.16 -22.01 11.71
CA MET A 871 2.48 -20.76 12.39
C MET A 871 3.61 -20.99 13.39
N PHE A 872 4.55 -20.05 13.47
CA PHE A 872 5.70 -20.14 14.34
C PHE A 872 6.11 -18.79 14.94
N ILE A 873 6.93 -18.86 16.00
CA ILE A 873 7.60 -17.72 16.59
C ILE A 873 9.10 -17.96 16.65
N GLU A 874 9.89 -17.00 16.14
CA GLU A 874 11.34 -16.99 16.28
C GLU A 874 11.69 -16.49 17.69
N ILE A 875 12.54 -17.22 18.38
CA ILE A 875 13.05 -16.90 19.71
C ILE A 875 14.56 -17.10 19.77
N ASN A 876 15.27 -16.18 20.42
CA ASN A 876 16.72 -16.29 20.59
C ASN A 876 17.10 -17.53 21.41
N PRO A 877 18.21 -18.24 21.09
CA PRO A 877 18.63 -19.46 21.81
C PRO A 877 18.78 -19.26 23.33
N ALA A 878 19.31 -18.11 23.77
CA ALA A 878 19.44 -17.81 25.20
C ALA A 878 18.06 -17.65 25.86
N ASP A 879 17.15 -16.91 25.23
CA ASP A 879 15.78 -16.71 25.73
C ASP A 879 14.97 -18.02 25.74
N ALA A 880 15.23 -18.93 24.79
CA ALA A 880 14.60 -20.24 24.74
C ALA A 880 15.13 -21.15 25.88
N ALA A 881 16.44 -21.19 26.09
CA ALA A 881 17.06 -21.94 27.18
C ALA A 881 16.56 -21.49 28.55
N ASP A 882 16.50 -20.19 28.80
CA ASP A 882 15.97 -19.61 30.05
C ASP A 882 14.52 -20.02 30.36
N ARG A 883 13.78 -20.51 29.34
CA ARG A 883 12.36 -20.89 29.41
C ARG A 883 12.09 -22.37 29.19
N GLY A 884 13.14 -23.17 29.02
CA GLY A 884 13.04 -24.60 28.72
C GLY A 884 12.34 -24.90 27.39
N ILE A 885 12.48 -24.01 26.40
CA ILE A 885 11.85 -24.15 25.06
C ILE A 885 12.83 -24.83 24.13
N THR A 886 12.36 -25.86 23.44
CA THR A 886 13.12 -26.59 22.40
C THR A 886 12.68 -26.16 21.01
N ASP A 887 13.60 -26.24 20.04
CA ASP A 887 13.29 -25.97 18.65
C ASP A 887 12.22 -26.94 18.11
N GLY A 888 11.24 -26.40 17.37
CA GLY A 888 10.06 -27.14 16.88
C GLY A 888 9.01 -27.46 17.93
N GLY A 889 9.27 -27.17 19.23
CA GLY A 889 8.34 -27.41 20.33
C GLY A 889 7.14 -26.45 20.26
N TRP A 890 6.00 -26.89 20.80
CA TRP A 890 4.82 -26.04 20.94
C TRP A 890 5.01 -25.06 22.10
N VAL A 891 4.58 -23.81 21.87
CA VAL A 891 4.65 -22.76 22.87
C VAL A 891 3.34 -21.98 22.93
N TRP A 892 3.08 -21.44 24.13
CA TRP A 892 2.09 -20.40 24.34
C TRP A 892 2.77 -19.04 24.32
N VAL A 893 2.25 -18.14 23.51
CA VAL A 893 2.62 -16.72 23.47
C VAL A 893 1.48 -15.93 24.08
N THR A 894 1.76 -15.14 25.12
CA THR A 894 0.77 -14.32 25.82
C THR A 894 1.05 -12.85 25.58
N GLY A 895 0.05 -12.08 25.18
CA GLY A 895 0.13 -10.64 24.93
C GLY A 895 -0.04 -9.80 26.20
N ALA A 896 0.55 -8.63 26.20
CA ALA A 896 0.63 -7.75 27.37
C ALA A 896 -0.68 -7.03 27.73
N GLU A 897 -1.55 -6.73 26.75
CA GLU A 897 -2.75 -5.94 27.01
C GLU A 897 -3.83 -6.75 27.77
N ASN A 898 -4.29 -7.82 27.21
CA ASN A 898 -5.45 -8.59 27.70
C ASN A 898 -5.09 -9.99 28.17
N SER A 899 -3.78 -10.29 28.30
CA SER A 899 -3.28 -11.65 28.58
C SER A 899 -3.82 -12.71 27.59
N SER A 900 -4.18 -12.24 26.38
CA SER A 900 -4.61 -13.11 25.29
C SER A 900 -3.48 -14.04 24.89
N LYS A 901 -3.84 -15.27 24.49
CA LYS A 901 -2.88 -16.33 24.20
C LYS A 901 -3.00 -16.79 22.76
N ALA A 902 -1.87 -17.17 22.20
CA ALA A 902 -1.76 -17.81 20.90
C ALA A 902 -0.84 -19.03 21.01
N LYS A 903 -1.18 -20.13 20.34
CA LYS A 903 -0.42 -21.38 20.34
C LYS A 903 0.26 -21.61 19.02
N MET A 904 1.58 -21.82 19.03
CA MET A 904 2.38 -22.00 17.80
C MET A 904 3.65 -22.77 18.07
N LYS A 905 4.40 -23.08 17.00
CA LYS A 905 5.73 -23.73 17.12
C LYS A 905 6.82 -22.72 17.43
N ALA A 906 7.79 -23.08 18.23
CA ALA A 906 9.00 -22.29 18.43
C ALA A 906 10.04 -22.60 17.33
N LEU A 907 10.63 -21.55 16.78
CA LEU A 907 11.84 -21.63 15.96
C LEU A 907 12.98 -20.95 16.72
N VAL A 908 13.87 -21.77 17.29
CA VAL A 908 15.00 -21.27 18.07
C VAL A 908 16.12 -20.85 17.11
N THR A 909 16.41 -19.54 17.07
CA THR A 909 17.32 -18.99 16.07
C THR A 909 17.96 -17.67 16.51
N GLU A 910 19.20 -17.42 16.07
CA GLU A 910 19.93 -16.16 16.25
C GLU A 910 19.48 -15.04 15.27
N ARG A 911 18.53 -15.32 14.40
CA ARG A 911 17.97 -14.28 13.51
C ARG A 911 17.35 -13.13 14.29
N VAL A 912 16.84 -13.38 15.47
CA VAL A 912 16.37 -12.38 16.44
C VAL A 912 17.38 -12.22 17.57
N GLY A 913 17.55 -11.00 18.07
CA GLY A 913 18.41 -10.70 19.21
C GLY A 913 17.81 -11.17 20.54
N LYS A 914 18.64 -11.29 21.58
CA LYS A 914 18.17 -11.57 22.95
C LYS A 914 17.14 -10.51 23.40
N GLY A 915 16.04 -10.96 24.02
CA GLY A 915 14.93 -10.10 24.44
C GLY A 915 13.94 -9.73 23.33
N VAL A 916 14.13 -10.26 22.12
CA VAL A 916 13.25 -10.00 20.95
C VAL A 916 12.72 -11.31 20.41
N ALA A 917 11.43 -11.37 20.13
CA ALA A 917 10.76 -12.44 19.41
C ALA A 917 10.12 -11.90 18.13
N TRP A 918 9.95 -12.78 17.15
CA TRP A 918 9.35 -12.40 15.88
C TRP A 918 8.38 -13.48 15.37
N MET A 919 7.25 -13.07 14.79
CA MET A 919 6.29 -13.99 14.20
C MET A 919 5.74 -13.47 12.87
N PRO A 920 5.37 -14.36 11.92
CA PRO A 920 4.65 -13.96 10.72
C PRO A 920 3.21 -13.59 11.05
N PHE A 921 2.63 -12.61 10.33
CA PHE A 921 1.25 -12.14 10.60
C PHE A 921 0.20 -12.71 9.62
N HIS A 922 0.59 -13.62 8.74
CA HIS A 922 -0.27 -14.15 7.66
C HIS A 922 -1.28 -15.19 8.08
N PHE A 923 -1.20 -15.71 9.30
CA PHE A 923 -2.02 -16.81 9.76
C PHE A 923 -3.34 -16.33 10.40
N GLY A 924 -4.30 -17.21 10.43
CA GLY A 924 -5.63 -17.03 11.02
C GLY A 924 -6.43 -18.31 10.98
N GLY A 925 -7.59 -18.30 11.64
CA GLY A 925 -8.47 -19.47 11.73
C GLY A 925 -8.21 -20.33 12.97
N TRP A 926 -7.25 -19.95 13.83
CA TRP A 926 -7.15 -20.40 15.22
C TRP A 926 -7.32 -19.21 16.17
N LEU A 927 -7.79 -19.48 17.37
CA LEU A 927 -7.92 -18.48 18.43
C LEU A 927 -7.69 -19.11 19.80
N GLY A 928 -6.63 -18.68 20.50
CA GLY A 928 -6.32 -19.18 21.84
C GLY A 928 -6.01 -20.67 21.90
N GLY A 929 -5.46 -21.26 20.83
CA GLY A 929 -5.16 -22.67 20.69
C GLY A 929 -6.31 -23.51 20.12
N GLU A 930 -7.46 -22.90 19.89
CA GLU A 930 -8.65 -23.57 19.33
C GLU A 930 -8.69 -23.44 17.80
N ASP A 931 -8.90 -24.55 17.10
CA ASP A 931 -9.10 -24.59 15.64
C ASP A 931 -10.55 -24.20 15.31
N LEU A 932 -10.72 -23.10 14.59
CA LEU A 932 -12.02 -22.54 14.20
C LEU A 932 -12.51 -23.05 12.83
N ARG A 933 -11.95 -24.12 12.31
CA ARG A 933 -12.31 -24.69 11.00
C ARG A 933 -13.82 -24.95 10.86
N ALA A 934 -14.44 -25.42 11.91
CA ALA A 934 -15.89 -25.71 11.94
C ALA A 934 -16.76 -24.46 11.80
N ASN A 935 -16.23 -23.27 12.00
CA ASN A 935 -16.95 -22.00 11.89
C ASN A 935 -17.04 -21.48 10.43
N TYR A 936 -16.25 -22.05 9.51
CA TYR A 936 -16.36 -21.75 8.10
C TYR A 936 -17.48 -22.53 7.42
N PRO A 937 -18.03 -22.05 6.30
CA PRO A 937 -18.86 -22.90 5.45
C PRO A 937 -18.09 -24.15 5.00
N GLN A 938 -18.76 -25.27 4.94
CA GLN A 938 -18.13 -26.55 4.61
C GLN A 938 -17.32 -26.49 3.30
N GLY A 939 -16.05 -26.88 3.36
CA GLY A 939 -15.14 -26.96 2.20
C GLY A 939 -14.58 -25.63 1.74
N THR A 940 -14.78 -24.54 2.50
CA THR A 940 -14.24 -23.21 2.17
C THR A 940 -13.17 -22.73 3.17
N ASP A 941 -12.90 -23.51 4.20
CA ASP A 941 -11.81 -23.24 5.14
C ASP A 941 -10.45 -23.21 4.43
N PRO A 942 -9.52 -22.32 4.78
CA PRO A 942 -8.17 -22.31 4.20
C PRO A 942 -7.45 -23.67 4.38
N VAL A 943 -6.56 -24.01 3.47
CA VAL A 943 -5.75 -25.25 3.55
C VAL A 943 -4.88 -25.22 4.81
N VAL A 944 -4.28 -24.07 5.09
CA VAL A 944 -3.47 -23.84 6.30
C VAL A 944 -4.19 -22.88 7.24
N LEU A 945 -4.37 -23.33 8.47
CA LEU A 945 -4.86 -22.53 9.59
C LEU A 945 -3.76 -22.34 10.65
N GLY A 946 -3.89 -21.32 11.46
CA GLY A 946 -3.00 -21.04 12.59
C GLY A 946 -3.48 -19.81 13.36
N GLU A 947 -2.77 -19.47 14.42
CA GLU A 947 -3.04 -18.27 15.20
C GLU A 947 -2.73 -17.00 14.43
N SER A 948 -3.49 -15.94 14.64
CA SER A 948 -3.10 -14.62 14.18
C SER A 948 -2.13 -13.96 15.15
N ALA A 949 -1.07 -13.34 14.62
CA ALA A 949 -0.19 -12.49 15.42
C ALA A 949 -0.97 -11.37 16.14
N ASN A 950 -2.05 -10.91 15.53
CA ASN A 950 -2.89 -9.83 16.04
C ASN A 950 -3.81 -10.24 17.20
N THR A 951 -3.84 -11.51 17.58
CA THR A 951 -4.46 -11.97 18.82
C THR A 951 -3.75 -11.41 20.05
N ILE A 952 -2.44 -11.24 19.97
CA ILE A 952 -1.57 -10.85 21.10
C ILE A 952 -0.97 -9.44 20.97
N THR A 953 -1.29 -8.69 19.91
CA THR A 953 -0.91 -7.29 19.80
C THR A 953 -1.67 -6.41 20.77
N SER A 954 -1.04 -5.30 21.17
CA SER A 954 -1.54 -4.39 22.18
C SER A 954 -1.99 -3.05 21.60
N TYR A 955 -2.63 -2.23 22.43
CA TYR A 955 -3.03 -0.86 22.10
C TYR A 955 -1.82 -0.03 21.63
N GLY A 956 -1.99 0.68 20.53
CA GLY A 956 -1.01 1.63 20.02
C GLY A 956 -1.42 2.11 18.63
N TYR A 957 -1.55 3.43 18.48
CA TYR A 957 -1.97 4.06 17.24
C TYR A 957 -1.20 5.35 16.99
N ASP A 958 -0.77 5.54 15.73
CA ASP A 958 -0.19 6.83 15.30
C ASP A 958 -1.28 7.92 15.38
N PRO A 959 -1.04 9.03 16.08
CA PRO A 959 -2.07 10.04 16.34
C PRO A 959 -2.54 10.79 15.10
N ALA A 960 -1.70 10.89 14.07
CA ALA A 960 -2.05 11.58 12.84
C ALA A 960 -2.91 10.72 11.90
N THR A 961 -2.71 9.40 11.91
CA THR A 961 -3.28 8.52 10.90
C THR A 961 -4.15 7.40 11.45
N GLY A 962 -4.03 7.06 12.73
CA GLY A 962 -4.64 5.86 13.29
C GLY A 962 -3.93 4.56 12.88
N MET A 963 -2.70 4.62 12.37
CA MET A 963 -1.89 3.43 12.10
C MET A 963 -1.70 2.61 13.37
N GLN A 964 -1.94 1.32 13.29
CA GLN A 964 -1.75 0.37 14.39
C GLN A 964 -0.28 0.04 14.63
N GLU A 965 0.05 -0.45 15.86
CA GLU A 965 1.40 -0.80 16.30
C GLU A 965 1.63 -2.33 16.41
N PRO A 966 1.85 -3.07 15.31
CA PRO A 966 2.16 -4.50 15.37
C PRO A 966 3.67 -4.81 15.38
N LYS A 967 4.54 -3.80 15.44
CA LYS A 967 6.00 -3.97 15.35
C LYS A 967 6.69 -3.93 16.71
N VAL A 968 6.05 -3.33 17.70
CA VAL A 968 6.57 -3.30 19.06
C VAL A 968 5.44 -3.50 20.06
N THR A 969 5.36 -4.68 20.60
CA THR A 969 4.54 -4.98 21.78
C THR A 969 5.33 -5.87 22.73
N LEU A 970 4.81 -6.16 23.91
CA LEU A 970 5.45 -7.08 24.85
C LEU A 970 4.72 -8.40 24.91
N CYS A 971 5.47 -9.48 25.07
CA CYS A 971 4.92 -10.82 25.25
C CYS A 971 5.69 -11.66 26.25
N GLN A 972 5.05 -12.75 26.68
CA GLN A 972 5.66 -13.84 27.40
C GLN A 972 5.51 -15.12 26.60
N ILE A 973 6.58 -15.91 26.52
CA ILE A 973 6.59 -17.20 25.83
C ILE A 973 6.87 -18.29 26.84
N ARG A 974 6.10 -19.38 26.80
CA ARG A 974 6.25 -20.55 27.67
C ARG A 974 6.06 -21.82 26.83
N ALA A 975 6.74 -22.88 27.21
CA ALA A 975 6.45 -24.22 26.63
C ALA A 975 4.97 -24.57 26.86
N ALA A 976 4.33 -25.22 25.86
CA ALA A 976 2.91 -25.58 25.88
C ALA A 976 2.66 -26.93 26.55
#